data_2cc2303f8dde188ced42964d34f34d1c
#
_entry.id   2cc2303f8dde188ced42964d34f34d1c
#
_cell.length_a   1.000
_cell.length_b   1.000
_cell.length_c   1.000
_cell.angle_alpha   90.00
_cell.angle_beta   90.00
_cell.angle_gamma   90.00
#
_symmetry.space_group_name_H-M   'P 1'
#
loop_
_entity.id
_entity.type
_entity.pdbx_description
1 polymer ?
#
loop_
_entity_poly.entity_id
_entity_poly.type
_entity_poly.pdbx_seq_one_letter_code
_entity_poly.pdbx_strand_id
1 'polypeptide(L)'
;MSRSPSFSVRSEADLKVDEKSLQQWVVGFCIIRFDLEQGQLIEECYPSGCLTHNEELEVAFSSFPDSVSQNHNRSSIHDCIFFFRVRRQGNPQLAHLPSSEIVEVDNTQASQMTASEKVLKQRSKIQTGANSRYLYGFVFNRQRHDERLKRGGEQKSVVILSHNPFSSVFRPLLQIMGPLYFDIGKKALNFIASYVSKWPVPVPGQLIELPIGNATLKVNLPPAHCMPLDCGVLFEELASPIAPFLPSSQSVPQGLFHDADIFGTFRGLLMQLWKLWELLLIGEPILIIAPTPPQCCEAVAGLVSLVAPLLCSIDFRPYFTIHDPDFALLNSLQEGAVFPPMILGVTNLFFLKSLRRIPHILSVGNPVMNADRLPFSARASTGRIPAGPEGLGLPNFSLNRFTPSNFLNAMKLRRDGPLSLMTEHKEAFWSSYAPITKPDTSILNRLIDAGLSPRVEESMSVVNNDILRRHFLELTTNFLAPFGPYYRPTTPSEGSSPYVDPPPLPTFNAEDFLTRLSARGPGKFLLKRMKSNWLDLYRRFLKGHNFLPWFQRKRAVAEQEQYRLWRRARMRADIQHLISRMSELEIVDTFNAIERHLLGELQKSTDIEAGSGATCSKLREDLQAVFNVLPKDIQQLMLMNPERAALVQDGKLPPKSTR
;
A
#
# COMPACT_ATOMS: atom_id res chain seq x y z
N MET A 1 -14.07 18.60 23.78
CA MET A 1 -13.99 19.82 22.96
C MET A 1 -12.54 20.01 22.56
N SER A 2 -12.15 19.53 21.38
CA SER A 2 -10.84 19.83 20.79
C SER A 2 -10.89 21.27 20.28
N ARG A 3 -10.01 22.13 20.79
CA ARG A 3 -9.89 23.50 20.30
C ARG A 3 -9.44 23.43 18.85
N SER A 4 -10.16 24.08 17.93
CA SER A 4 -9.72 24.28 16.56
C SER A 4 -8.31 24.89 16.56
N PRO A 5 -7.39 24.44 15.69
CA PRO A 5 -6.05 25.01 15.64
C PRO A 5 -6.14 26.51 15.35
N SER A 6 -5.52 27.33 16.20
CA SER A 6 -5.42 28.76 15.97
C SER A 6 -4.20 29.04 15.12
N PHE A 7 -4.38 29.80 14.05
CA PHE A 7 -3.29 30.26 13.18
C PHE A 7 -2.95 31.70 13.56
N SER A 8 -1.82 31.92 14.24
CA SER A 8 -1.33 33.30 14.44
C SER A 8 -0.79 33.82 13.12
N VAL A 9 -1.34 34.92 12.64
CA VAL A 9 -0.86 35.64 11.44
C VAL A 9 0.51 36.24 11.80
N ARG A 10 1.59 35.50 11.54
CA ARG A 10 2.94 36.04 11.47
C ARG A 10 3.12 36.70 10.11
N SER A 11 4.07 37.60 10.00
CA SER A 11 4.31 38.44 8.84
C SER A 11 4.31 37.69 7.50
N GLU A 12 3.98 38.32 6.38
CA GLU A 12 4.02 37.74 5.02
C GLU A 12 5.38 37.11 4.65
N ALA A 13 6.47 37.52 5.32
CA ALA A 13 7.80 36.91 5.15
C ALA A 13 7.88 35.45 5.61
N ASP A 14 7.01 35.01 6.52
CA ASP A 14 6.97 33.61 7.04
C ASP A 14 6.23 32.64 6.09
N LEU A 15 5.61 33.14 5.02
CA LEU A 15 4.80 32.39 4.06
C LEU A 15 5.60 31.90 2.83
N LYS A 16 6.94 31.95 2.86
CA LYS A 16 7.74 31.34 1.78
C LYS A 16 7.51 29.84 1.75
N VAL A 17 7.03 29.38 0.60
CA VAL A 17 6.84 27.96 0.31
C VAL A 17 8.05 27.45 -0.48
N ASP A 18 8.72 26.42 0.02
CA ASP A 18 9.69 25.68 -0.77
C ASP A 18 8.95 24.61 -1.58
N GLU A 19 8.84 24.84 -2.90
CA GLU A 19 8.11 23.94 -3.80
C GLU A 19 8.70 22.53 -3.84
N LYS A 20 10.03 22.39 -3.74
CA LYS A 20 10.69 21.07 -3.76
C LYS A 20 10.31 20.25 -2.52
N SER A 21 10.33 20.88 -1.36
CA SER A 21 9.91 20.21 -0.11
C SER A 21 8.41 19.94 -0.09
N LEU A 22 7.58 20.85 -0.64
CA LEU A 22 6.15 20.63 -0.78
C LEU A 22 5.84 19.40 -1.65
N GLN A 23 6.53 19.26 -2.79
CA GLN A 23 6.33 18.16 -3.74
C GLN A 23 6.65 16.78 -3.18
N GLN A 24 7.38 16.68 -2.07
CA GLN A 24 7.60 15.39 -1.37
C GLN A 24 6.31 14.84 -0.76
N TRP A 25 5.37 15.72 -0.42
CA TRP A 25 4.10 15.36 0.20
C TRP A 25 2.92 15.55 -0.75
N VAL A 26 2.85 16.68 -1.42
CA VAL A 26 1.68 17.15 -2.15
C VAL A 26 2.08 17.62 -3.55
N VAL A 27 1.36 17.13 -4.56
CA VAL A 27 1.49 17.62 -5.94
C VAL A 27 0.84 18.99 -6.09
N GLY A 28 -0.32 19.18 -5.45
CA GLY A 28 -1.03 20.45 -5.47
C GLY A 28 -2.29 20.45 -4.60
N PHE A 29 -2.81 21.65 -4.41
CA PHE A 29 -4.11 21.90 -3.78
C PHE A 29 -5.04 22.49 -4.84
N CYS A 30 -6.26 21.96 -4.97
CA CYS A 30 -7.24 22.45 -5.92
C CYS A 30 -8.53 22.82 -5.21
N ILE A 31 -9.14 23.91 -5.67
CA ILE A 31 -10.48 24.31 -5.28
C ILE A 31 -11.40 24.11 -6.47
N ILE A 32 -12.46 23.37 -6.24
CA ILE A 32 -13.37 22.99 -7.31
C ILE A 32 -14.78 23.40 -6.90
N ARG A 33 -15.48 24.10 -7.80
CA ARG A 33 -16.88 24.47 -7.62
C ARG A 33 -17.74 23.75 -8.63
N PHE A 34 -18.98 23.56 -8.29
CA PHE A 34 -20.00 23.11 -9.23
C PHE A 34 -20.73 24.32 -9.81
N ASP A 35 -20.63 24.47 -11.14
CA ASP A 35 -21.33 25.47 -11.91
C ASP A 35 -22.56 24.84 -12.60
N LEU A 36 -23.68 25.57 -12.71
CA LEU A 36 -24.93 25.03 -13.25
C LEU A 36 -24.88 24.85 -14.78
N GLU A 37 -24.08 25.66 -15.48
CA GLU A 37 -24.00 25.66 -16.93
C GLU A 37 -22.80 24.86 -17.45
N GLN A 38 -21.68 24.91 -16.70
CA GLN A 38 -20.41 24.34 -17.11
C GLN A 38 -20.04 23.06 -16.34
N GLY A 39 -20.75 22.72 -15.26
CA GLY A 39 -20.47 21.54 -14.44
C GLY A 39 -19.38 21.78 -13.41
N GLN A 40 -18.53 20.79 -13.20
CA GLN A 40 -17.41 20.86 -12.23
C GLN A 40 -16.23 21.63 -12.81
N LEU A 41 -15.84 22.71 -12.15
CA LEU A 41 -14.76 23.60 -12.60
C LEU A 41 -13.69 23.76 -11.51
N ILE A 42 -12.43 23.67 -11.90
CA ILE A 42 -11.31 24.07 -11.05
C ILE A 42 -11.28 25.59 -10.99
N GLU A 43 -11.55 26.13 -9.82
CA GLU A 43 -11.51 27.57 -9.55
C GLU A 43 -10.08 28.06 -9.29
N GLU A 44 -9.33 27.26 -8.52
CA GLU A 44 -7.94 27.55 -8.15
C GLU A 44 -7.13 26.25 -8.09
N CYS A 45 -5.87 26.36 -8.46
CA CYS A 45 -4.88 25.29 -8.29
C CYS A 45 -3.55 25.89 -7.80
N TYR A 46 -2.94 25.28 -6.77
CA TYR A 46 -1.66 25.70 -6.21
C TYR A 46 -0.73 24.51 -6.04
N PRO A 47 0.49 24.48 -6.61
CA PRO A 47 1.01 25.44 -7.58
C PRO A 47 0.23 25.41 -8.91
N SER A 48 0.23 26.53 -9.62
CA SER A 48 -0.41 26.60 -10.94
C SER A 48 0.30 25.68 -11.94
N GLY A 49 -0.50 24.99 -12.80
CA GLY A 49 0.05 24.09 -13.83
C GLY A 49 0.55 22.74 -13.33
N CYS A 50 0.19 22.32 -12.11
CA CYS A 50 0.56 21.01 -11.58
C CYS A 50 -0.21 19.83 -12.23
N LEU A 51 -1.27 20.12 -12.99
CA LEU A 51 -2.11 19.16 -13.71
C LEU A 51 -2.10 19.45 -15.21
N THR A 52 -2.25 18.42 -16.01
CA THR A 52 -2.59 18.54 -17.44
C THR A 52 -4.09 18.79 -17.58
N HIS A 53 -4.52 19.31 -18.74
CA HIS A 53 -5.94 19.60 -18.99
C HIS A 53 -6.87 18.39 -18.80
N ASN A 54 -6.43 17.20 -19.23
CA ASN A 54 -7.21 15.97 -19.01
C ASN A 54 -7.27 15.59 -17.53
N GLU A 55 -6.15 15.71 -16.80
CA GLU A 55 -6.12 15.46 -15.36
C GLU A 55 -7.01 16.45 -14.60
N GLU A 56 -7.10 17.71 -15.04
CA GLU A 56 -8.00 18.71 -14.46
C GLU A 56 -9.46 18.28 -14.55
N LEU A 57 -9.88 17.77 -15.71
CA LEU A 57 -11.24 17.26 -15.90
C LEU A 57 -11.52 16.03 -15.00
N GLU A 58 -10.60 15.05 -14.98
CA GLU A 58 -10.76 13.85 -14.14
C GLU A 58 -10.83 14.21 -12.65
N VAL A 59 -9.96 15.11 -12.19
CA VAL A 59 -9.94 15.59 -10.81
C VAL A 59 -11.22 16.36 -10.49
N ALA A 60 -11.68 17.24 -11.38
CA ALA A 60 -12.89 18.02 -11.18
C ALA A 60 -14.13 17.09 -11.01
N PHE A 61 -14.32 16.13 -11.91
CA PHE A 61 -15.45 15.20 -11.85
C PHE A 61 -15.38 14.26 -10.64
N SER A 62 -14.18 13.79 -10.26
CA SER A 62 -14.01 12.88 -9.12
C SER A 62 -14.13 13.57 -7.76
N SER A 63 -14.22 14.90 -7.73
CA SER A 63 -14.21 15.69 -6.48
C SER A 63 -15.59 16.00 -5.91
N PHE A 64 -16.66 15.47 -6.52
CA PHE A 64 -18.03 15.67 -6.04
C PHE A 64 -18.75 14.35 -5.83
N PRO A 65 -19.63 14.26 -4.82
CA PRO A 65 -20.54 13.13 -4.70
C PRO A 65 -21.50 13.04 -5.91
N ASP A 66 -21.78 11.82 -6.41
CA ASP A 66 -22.73 11.59 -7.50
C ASP A 66 -24.15 12.04 -7.18
N SER A 67 -24.50 12.10 -5.90
CA SER A 67 -25.83 12.53 -5.43
C SER A 67 -25.69 13.64 -4.39
N VAL A 68 -26.61 14.60 -4.48
CA VAL A 68 -26.79 15.62 -3.43
C VAL A 68 -27.36 14.91 -2.21
N SER A 69 -26.79 15.16 -1.03
CA SER A 69 -27.35 14.66 0.23
C SER A 69 -28.83 15.11 0.35
N GLN A 70 -29.74 14.15 0.40
CA GLN A 70 -31.18 14.40 0.55
C GLN A 70 -31.60 14.71 1.99
N ASN A 71 -30.66 15.02 2.89
CA ASN A 71 -30.96 15.45 4.23
C ASN A 71 -31.67 16.82 4.19
N HIS A 72 -32.97 16.79 4.23
CA HIS A 72 -33.92 17.91 4.05
C HIS A 72 -33.94 18.93 5.18
N ASN A 73 -32.97 19.00 6.05
CA ASN A 73 -32.89 20.09 7.02
C ASN A 73 -32.42 21.36 6.29
N ARG A 74 -33.34 22.23 5.99
CA ARG A 74 -33.29 23.44 5.14
C ARG A 74 -32.22 24.49 5.48
N SER A 75 -31.34 24.27 6.44
CA SER A 75 -30.29 25.22 6.85
C SER A 75 -28.98 24.55 7.21
N SER A 76 -28.77 23.28 6.87
CA SER A 76 -27.58 22.55 7.29
C SER A 76 -26.45 22.61 6.27
N ILE A 77 -25.25 22.96 6.75
CA ILE A 77 -24.00 22.70 6.05
C ILE A 77 -23.70 21.21 6.22
N HIS A 78 -23.45 20.54 5.12
CA HIS A 78 -23.06 19.14 5.12
C HIS A 78 -21.62 19.01 4.59
N ASP A 79 -20.72 18.56 5.44
CA ASP A 79 -19.32 18.32 5.11
C ASP A 79 -19.07 16.81 4.98
N CYS A 80 -18.31 16.41 3.96
CA CYS A 80 -17.83 15.04 3.84
C CYS A 80 -16.38 14.98 3.35
N ILE A 81 -15.65 13.95 3.80
CA ILE A 81 -14.27 13.70 3.38
C ILE A 81 -14.21 12.32 2.73
N PHE A 82 -13.65 12.27 1.52
CA PHE A 82 -13.44 11.05 0.76
C PHE A 82 -12.17 11.16 -0.08
N PHE A 83 -11.80 10.12 -0.81
CA PHE A 83 -10.66 10.20 -1.69
C PHE A 83 -10.88 9.38 -2.96
N PHE A 84 -10.20 9.77 -4.03
CA PHE A 84 -10.20 9.08 -5.30
C PHE A 84 -8.77 8.80 -5.76
N ARG A 85 -8.64 7.98 -6.79
CA ARG A 85 -7.39 7.62 -7.43
C ARG A 85 -7.60 7.64 -8.93
N VAL A 86 -6.82 8.47 -9.64
CA VAL A 86 -6.85 8.58 -11.10
C VAL A 86 -5.52 8.19 -11.71
N ARG A 87 -5.55 7.71 -12.94
CA ARG A 87 -4.31 7.45 -13.67
C ARG A 87 -3.71 8.73 -14.17
N ARG A 88 -2.43 8.92 -13.92
CA ARG A 88 -1.68 10.00 -14.51
C ARG A 88 -1.30 9.65 -15.95
N GLN A 89 -1.65 10.51 -16.89
CA GLN A 89 -1.29 10.35 -18.30
C GLN A 89 0.20 10.72 -18.48
N GLY A 90 1.09 9.80 -18.09
CA GLY A 90 2.51 9.91 -18.41
C GLY A 90 2.76 9.39 -19.81
N ASN A 91 3.57 10.14 -20.57
CA ASN A 91 4.13 9.89 -21.91
C ASN A 91 3.56 8.68 -22.68
N PRO A 92 2.91 8.86 -23.83
CA PRO A 92 2.19 7.81 -24.57
C PRO A 92 3.03 6.58 -24.96
N GLN A 93 4.35 6.61 -24.81
CA GLN A 93 5.25 5.49 -25.08
C GLN A 93 5.22 4.36 -24.03
N LEU A 94 4.60 4.56 -22.85
CA LEU A 94 4.46 3.54 -21.80
C LEU A 94 3.04 2.95 -21.70
N ALA A 95 2.07 3.49 -22.43
CA ALA A 95 0.68 3.05 -22.42
C ALA A 95 0.41 1.75 -23.20
N HIS A 96 1.38 1.22 -23.92
CA HIS A 96 1.26 0.04 -24.79
C HIS A 96 2.05 -1.19 -24.29
N LEU A 97 2.14 -1.42 -22.99
CA LEU A 97 2.49 -2.75 -22.49
C LEU A 97 1.18 -3.49 -22.18
N PRO A 98 0.73 -4.41 -23.08
CA PRO A 98 -0.41 -5.26 -22.78
C PRO A 98 -0.08 -6.14 -21.58
N SER A 99 -1.00 -6.18 -20.62
CA SER A 99 -0.90 -6.95 -19.38
C SER A 99 -0.99 -8.48 -19.57
N SER A 100 -0.74 -8.98 -20.75
CA SER A 100 -0.94 -10.40 -21.08
C SER A 100 -0.05 -10.93 -22.21
N GLU A 101 1.23 -10.62 -22.19
CA GLU A 101 2.17 -11.47 -22.90
C GLU A 101 3.03 -12.20 -21.86
N ILE A 102 2.72 -13.46 -21.68
CA ILE A 102 3.65 -14.49 -21.22
C ILE A 102 4.74 -14.51 -22.28
N VAL A 103 5.79 -13.72 -22.10
CA VAL A 103 6.99 -13.84 -22.91
C VAL A 103 7.64 -15.16 -22.49
N GLU A 104 7.43 -16.19 -23.28
CA GLU A 104 8.40 -17.26 -23.38
C GLU A 104 9.73 -16.61 -23.77
N VAL A 105 10.61 -16.47 -22.82
CA VAL A 105 11.97 -15.97 -23.02
C VAL A 105 12.70 -17.03 -23.81
N ASP A 106 12.80 -16.80 -25.10
CA ASP A 106 13.68 -17.53 -25.98
C ASP A 106 15.14 -17.31 -25.53
N ASN A 107 15.77 -18.40 -25.12
CA ASN A 107 16.98 -18.47 -24.30
C ASN A 107 18.29 -18.23 -25.10
N THR A 108 18.27 -17.50 -26.23
CA THR A 108 19.45 -17.50 -27.12
C THR A 108 20.21 -16.19 -27.30
N GLN A 109 19.82 -15.06 -26.66
CA GLN A 109 20.60 -13.81 -26.79
C GLN A 109 20.77 -12.93 -25.54
N ALA A 110 20.62 -13.47 -24.34
CA ALA A 110 20.77 -12.71 -23.07
C ALA A 110 22.10 -12.94 -22.35
N SER A 111 23.13 -13.40 -23.05
CA SER A 111 24.44 -13.67 -22.45
C SER A 111 25.35 -12.45 -22.61
N GLN A 112 25.23 -11.41 -21.78
CA GLN A 112 26.34 -10.49 -21.45
C GLN A 112 25.95 -9.25 -20.60
N MET A 113 24.75 -9.18 -20.04
CA MET A 113 24.47 -8.11 -19.05
C MET A 113 24.23 -8.73 -17.68
N THR A 114 25.05 -8.35 -16.70
CA THR A 114 24.88 -8.77 -15.30
C THR A 114 23.54 -8.26 -14.75
N ALA A 115 22.93 -9.02 -13.85
CA ALA A 115 21.66 -8.65 -13.20
C ALA A 115 21.72 -7.23 -12.56
N SER A 116 22.91 -6.82 -12.09
CA SER A 116 23.20 -5.49 -11.56
C SER A 116 23.04 -4.36 -12.59
N GLU A 117 23.44 -4.57 -13.85
CA GLU A 117 23.30 -3.53 -14.89
C GLU A 117 21.86 -3.33 -15.34
N LYS A 118 21.06 -4.41 -15.35
CA LYS A 118 19.63 -4.31 -15.65
C LYS A 118 18.89 -3.56 -14.53
N VAL A 119 19.27 -3.79 -13.28
CA VAL A 119 18.71 -3.07 -12.11
C VAL A 119 19.14 -1.61 -12.09
N LEU A 120 20.41 -1.29 -12.47
CA LEU A 120 20.88 0.10 -12.57
C LEU A 120 20.20 0.88 -13.70
N LYS A 121 19.96 0.28 -14.87
CA LYS A 121 19.22 0.93 -15.97
C LYS A 121 17.73 1.12 -15.64
N GLN A 122 17.13 0.24 -14.86
CA GLN A 122 15.80 0.45 -14.31
C GLN A 122 15.78 1.53 -13.22
N ARG A 123 16.83 1.61 -12.38
CA ARG A 123 16.98 2.64 -11.34
C ARG A 123 17.05 4.05 -11.91
N SER A 124 17.80 4.30 -12.97
CA SER A 124 17.91 5.64 -13.57
C SER A 124 16.61 6.15 -14.21
N LYS A 125 15.65 5.26 -14.53
CA LYS A 125 14.31 5.63 -15.02
C LYS A 125 13.29 5.91 -13.93
N ILE A 126 13.56 5.50 -12.68
CA ILE A 126 12.64 5.67 -11.53
C ILE A 126 12.92 6.97 -10.75
N GLN A 127 14.08 7.60 -10.99
CA GLN A 127 14.59 8.74 -10.20
C GLN A 127 13.95 10.11 -10.46
N THR A 128 12.98 10.23 -11.34
CA THR A 128 12.28 11.50 -11.50
C THR A 128 10.81 11.32 -11.13
N GLY A 129 10.36 12.05 -10.10
CA GLY A 129 8.96 12.07 -9.61
C GLY A 129 7.88 12.41 -10.66
N ALA A 130 8.27 12.52 -11.93
CA ALA A 130 7.41 12.69 -13.09
C ALA A 130 6.76 11.39 -13.61
N ASN A 131 7.10 10.21 -13.07
CA ASN A 131 6.67 8.90 -13.60
C ASN A 131 5.72 8.13 -12.68
N SER A 132 5.13 8.75 -11.65
CA SER A 132 4.11 8.08 -10.86
C SER A 132 2.88 7.79 -11.72
N ARG A 133 2.45 6.53 -11.76
CA ARG A 133 1.33 6.04 -12.58
C ARG A 133 -0.03 6.54 -12.09
N TYR A 134 -0.13 6.93 -10.82
CA TYR A 134 -1.37 7.32 -10.18
C TYR A 134 -1.25 8.62 -9.39
N LEU A 135 -2.37 9.34 -9.33
CA LEU A 135 -2.58 10.51 -8.50
C LEU A 135 -3.74 10.24 -7.56
N TYR A 136 -3.54 10.52 -6.28
CA TYR A 136 -4.56 10.43 -5.24
C TYR A 136 -5.09 11.82 -4.94
N GLY A 137 -6.41 11.98 -5.00
CA GLY A 137 -7.10 13.20 -4.61
C GLY A 137 -7.86 12.98 -3.31
N PHE A 138 -7.49 13.69 -2.25
CA PHE A 138 -8.19 13.71 -0.98
C PHE A 138 -9.09 14.93 -0.95
N VAL A 139 -10.38 14.73 -0.75
CA VAL A 139 -11.43 15.72 -0.97
C VAL A 139 -12.13 16.05 0.35
N PHE A 140 -12.24 17.34 0.65
CA PHE A 140 -13.22 17.87 1.58
C PHE A 140 -14.30 18.56 0.75
N ASN A 141 -15.51 18.00 0.73
CA ASN A 141 -16.65 18.57 0.02
C ASN A 141 -17.62 19.19 1.03
N ARG A 142 -17.98 20.45 0.76
CA ARG A 142 -19.03 21.17 1.51
C ARG A 142 -20.22 21.43 0.61
N GLN A 143 -21.38 21.01 1.11
CA GLN A 143 -22.68 21.32 0.53
C GLN A 143 -23.39 22.28 1.47
N ARG A 144 -23.81 23.44 0.95
CA ARG A 144 -24.56 24.45 1.68
C ARG A 144 -25.90 24.65 0.97
N HIS A 145 -26.99 24.44 1.67
CA HIS A 145 -28.30 24.79 1.15
C HIS A 145 -28.49 26.31 1.19
N ASP A 146 -28.83 26.93 0.06
CA ASP A 146 -29.14 28.36 -0.04
C ASP A 146 -30.28 28.54 -1.04
N GLU A 147 -31.45 28.88 -0.54
CA GLU A 147 -32.68 29.09 -1.33
C GLU A 147 -32.57 30.28 -2.31
N ARG A 148 -31.59 31.18 -2.12
CA ARG A 148 -31.31 32.32 -3.00
C ARG A 148 -30.65 31.90 -4.31
N LEU A 149 -30.04 30.72 -4.33
CA LEU A 149 -29.38 30.16 -5.51
C LEU A 149 -30.38 29.40 -6.37
N LYS A 150 -30.28 29.51 -7.69
CA LYS A 150 -31.18 28.81 -8.67
C LYS A 150 -31.33 27.31 -8.44
N ARG A 151 -30.33 26.66 -7.79
CA ARG A 151 -30.32 25.21 -7.48
C ARG A 151 -30.63 24.91 -6.01
N GLY A 152 -30.93 25.94 -5.21
CA GLY A 152 -31.16 25.76 -3.78
C GLY A 152 -29.91 25.44 -2.96
N GLY A 153 -28.69 25.52 -3.54
CA GLY A 153 -27.46 25.29 -2.78
C GLY A 153 -26.17 25.48 -3.56
N GLU A 154 -25.09 25.61 -2.82
CA GLU A 154 -23.71 25.69 -3.30
C GLU A 154 -22.96 24.41 -2.94
N GLN A 155 -22.15 23.90 -3.85
CA GLN A 155 -21.23 22.80 -3.61
C GLN A 155 -19.82 23.21 -4.00
N LYS A 156 -18.89 23.04 -3.06
CA LYS A 156 -17.46 23.35 -3.28
C LYS A 156 -16.60 22.30 -2.62
N SER A 157 -15.53 21.92 -3.31
CA SER A 157 -14.56 20.94 -2.84
C SER A 157 -13.17 21.55 -2.70
N VAL A 158 -12.51 21.21 -1.60
CA VAL A 158 -11.10 21.49 -1.33
C VAL A 158 -10.36 20.17 -1.48
N VAL A 159 -9.38 20.11 -2.37
CA VAL A 159 -8.70 18.85 -2.76
C VAL A 159 -7.21 18.96 -2.51
N ILE A 160 -6.64 17.93 -1.90
CA ILE A 160 -5.20 17.69 -1.79
C ILE A 160 -4.82 16.61 -2.79
N LEU A 161 -3.91 16.91 -3.69
CA LEU A 161 -3.38 15.98 -4.69
C LEU A 161 -2.02 15.46 -4.26
N SER A 162 -1.82 14.15 -4.26
CA SER A 162 -0.56 13.53 -3.86
C SER A 162 -0.26 12.27 -4.68
N HIS A 163 1.03 11.95 -4.86
CA HIS A 163 1.45 10.65 -5.35
C HIS A 163 1.38 9.56 -4.29
N ASN A 164 1.28 9.96 -3.02
CA ASN A 164 1.29 9.06 -1.87
C ASN A 164 -0.12 8.84 -1.31
N PRO A 165 -0.53 7.59 -1.08
CA PRO A 165 -1.85 7.25 -0.53
C PRO A 165 -1.91 7.37 1.01
N PHE A 166 -1.37 8.45 1.57
CA PHE A 166 -1.29 8.66 3.02
C PHE A 166 -2.61 9.18 3.62
N SER A 167 -3.64 8.32 3.66
CA SER A 167 -4.95 8.67 4.25
C SER A 167 -4.83 9.14 5.70
N SER A 168 -3.95 8.52 6.49
CA SER A 168 -3.67 8.89 7.89
C SER A 168 -3.11 10.30 8.06
N VAL A 169 -2.54 10.89 7.00
CA VAL A 169 -2.04 12.28 6.98
C VAL A 169 -3.07 13.23 6.39
N PHE A 170 -3.57 12.91 5.20
CA PHE A 170 -4.35 13.86 4.42
C PHE A 170 -5.80 14.01 4.90
N ARG A 171 -6.40 12.96 5.51
CA ARG A 171 -7.74 13.09 6.12
C ARG A 171 -7.74 14.08 7.30
N PRO A 172 -6.86 13.95 8.32
CA PRO A 172 -6.76 14.94 9.40
C PRO A 172 -6.37 16.34 8.90
N LEU A 173 -5.49 16.42 7.88
CA LEU A 173 -5.13 17.70 7.27
C LEU A 173 -6.34 18.39 6.65
N LEU A 174 -7.20 17.64 5.94
CA LEU A 174 -8.44 18.17 5.35
C LEU A 174 -9.46 18.60 6.40
N GLN A 175 -9.53 17.91 7.55
CA GLN A 175 -10.40 18.33 8.66
C GLN A 175 -10.03 19.71 9.21
N ILE A 176 -8.76 20.12 9.05
CA ILE A 176 -8.26 21.44 9.43
C ILE A 176 -8.41 22.41 8.25
N MET A 177 -7.91 22.03 7.08
CA MET A 177 -7.82 22.87 5.89
C MET A 177 -9.19 23.21 5.30
N GLY A 178 -10.11 22.25 5.27
CA GLY A 178 -11.45 22.45 4.70
C GLY A 178 -12.21 23.59 5.36
N PRO A 179 -12.52 23.51 6.66
CA PRO A 179 -13.18 24.60 7.37
C PRO A 179 -12.42 25.92 7.26
N LEU A 180 -11.08 25.90 7.42
CA LEU A 180 -10.25 27.09 7.33
C LEU A 180 -10.37 27.78 5.96
N TYR A 181 -10.42 27.03 4.87
CA TYR A 181 -10.62 27.58 3.53
C TYR A 181 -11.97 28.33 3.42
N PHE A 182 -13.04 27.77 3.97
CA PHE A 182 -14.35 28.42 3.94
C PHE A 182 -14.42 29.66 4.84
N ASP A 183 -13.53 29.79 5.84
CA ASP A 183 -13.48 30.95 6.74
C ASP A 183 -12.62 32.09 6.13
N ILE A 184 -11.43 31.81 5.57
CA ILE A 184 -10.46 32.81 5.13
C ILE A 184 -10.08 32.75 3.63
N GLY A 185 -10.71 31.84 2.87
CA GLY A 185 -10.52 31.69 1.43
C GLY A 185 -9.11 31.25 1.05
N LYS A 186 -8.58 31.80 -0.05
CA LYS A 186 -7.27 31.45 -0.65
C LYS A 186 -6.09 31.54 0.33
N LYS A 187 -6.16 32.43 1.31
CA LYS A 187 -5.11 32.54 2.34
C LYS A 187 -4.90 31.23 3.09
N ALA A 188 -5.93 30.39 3.25
CA ALA A 188 -5.82 29.07 3.86
C ALA A 188 -4.86 28.16 3.10
N LEU A 189 -4.89 28.17 1.76
CA LEU A 189 -4.00 27.36 0.92
C LEU A 189 -2.54 27.73 1.14
N ASN A 190 -2.25 29.04 1.14
CA ASN A 190 -0.89 29.53 1.36
C ASN A 190 -0.36 29.17 2.76
N PHE A 191 -1.22 29.29 3.80
CA PHE A 191 -0.85 28.87 5.15
C PHE A 191 -0.53 27.39 5.21
N ILE A 192 -1.42 26.54 4.71
CA ILE A 192 -1.24 25.09 4.73
C ILE A 192 0.00 24.71 3.92
N ALA A 193 0.19 25.26 2.71
CA ALA A 193 1.36 25.00 1.88
C ALA A 193 2.66 25.36 2.59
N SER A 194 2.70 26.51 3.32
CA SER A 194 3.89 26.94 4.07
C SER A 194 4.23 26.00 5.23
N TYR A 195 3.24 25.36 5.86
CA TYR A 195 3.49 24.35 6.91
C TYR A 195 3.94 23.03 6.30
N VAL A 196 3.28 22.55 5.25
CA VAL A 196 3.60 21.28 4.59
C VAL A 196 5.00 21.32 3.97
N SER A 197 5.43 22.46 3.40
CA SER A 197 6.79 22.62 2.86
C SER A 197 7.91 22.54 3.91
N LYS A 198 7.57 22.67 5.20
CA LYS A 198 8.51 22.55 6.33
C LYS A 198 8.48 21.16 6.98
N TRP A 199 7.62 20.28 6.52
CA TRP A 199 7.56 18.92 7.05
C TRP A 199 8.81 18.12 6.69
N PRO A 200 9.24 17.18 7.55
CA PRO A 200 10.35 16.29 7.22
C PRO A 200 10.00 15.40 6.03
N VAL A 201 11.01 14.86 5.38
CA VAL A 201 10.83 13.87 4.29
C VAL A 201 9.97 12.70 4.78
N PRO A 202 8.96 12.25 4.02
CA PRO A 202 8.15 11.11 4.43
C PRO A 202 8.97 9.81 4.44
N VAL A 203 9.18 9.24 5.63
CA VAL A 203 9.89 7.97 5.80
C VAL A 203 8.89 6.86 6.10
N PRO A 204 8.70 5.89 5.19
CA PRO A 204 7.75 4.80 5.39
C PRO A 204 8.00 3.99 6.67
N GLY A 205 6.91 3.61 7.35
CA GLY A 205 6.96 2.79 8.56
C GLY A 205 7.40 3.52 9.82
N GLN A 206 7.48 4.86 9.79
CA GLN A 206 7.83 5.67 10.95
C GLN A 206 6.64 6.45 11.50
N LEU A 207 6.67 6.70 12.80
CA LEU A 207 5.82 7.68 13.47
C LEU A 207 6.44 9.06 13.25
N ILE A 208 5.71 9.96 12.60
CA ILE A 208 6.17 11.31 12.28
C ILE A 208 5.27 12.33 12.95
N GLU A 209 5.86 13.40 13.44
CA GLU A 209 5.16 14.57 13.98
C GLU A 209 5.17 15.69 12.94
N LEU A 210 3.98 16.08 12.50
CA LEU A 210 3.76 17.06 11.44
C LEU A 210 3.13 18.33 12.04
N PRO A 211 3.88 19.41 12.23
CA PRO A 211 3.35 20.64 12.79
C PRO A 211 2.43 21.36 11.81
N ILE A 212 1.28 21.87 12.31
CA ILE A 212 0.32 22.64 11.54
C ILE A 212 -0.36 23.69 12.44
N GLY A 213 -0.08 24.96 12.20
CA GLY A 213 -0.51 26.02 13.11
C GLY A 213 0.08 25.84 14.51
N ASN A 214 -0.80 25.79 15.51
CA ASN A 214 -0.46 25.49 16.90
C ASN A 214 -0.69 24.00 17.28
N ALA A 215 -1.05 23.16 16.31
CA ALA A 215 -1.27 21.75 16.48
C ALA A 215 -0.13 20.92 15.85
N THR A 216 0.00 19.67 16.29
CA THR A 216 0.92 18.71 15.69
C THR A 216 0.15 17.43 15.40
N LEU A 217 0.18 17.00 14.14
CA LEU A 217 -0.38 15.71 13.73
C LEU A 217 0.67 14.63 13.98
N LYS A 218 0.32 13.64 14.80
CA LYS A 218 1.14 12.44 15.03
C LYS A 218 0.60 11.32 14.17
N VAL A 219 1.35 10.92 13.17
CA VAL A 219 0.90 9.96 12.16
C VAL A 219 1.91 8.85 11.95
N ASN A 220 1.41 7.63 11.80
CA ASN A 220 2.20 6.51 11.32
C ASN A 220 2.10 6.43 9.80
N LEU A 221 3.23 6.37 9.11
CA LEU A 221 3.24 6.12 7.67
C LEU A 221 3.19 4.61 7.39
N PRO A 222 2.53 4.20 6.29
CA PRO A 222 2.53 2.81 5.88
C PRO A 222 3.95 2.27 5.68
N PRO A 223 4.22 1.00 6.04
CA PRO A 223 5.54 0.41 5.82
C PRO A 223 5.90 0.36 4.33
N ALA A 224 7.17 0.50 4.02
CA ALA A 224 7.68 0.51 2.67
C ALA A 224 7.24 -0.69 1.81
N HIS A 225 7.19 -1.89 2.39
CA HIS A 225 6.76 -3.09 1.67
C HIS A 225 5.26 -3.13 1.32
N CYS A 226 4.45 -2.27 1.95
CA CYS A 226 3.02 -2.10 1.65
C CYS A 226 2.76 -0.98 0.64
N MET A 227 3.79 -0.17 0.29
CA MET A 227 3.64 0.94 -0.64
C MET A 227 3.66 0.45 -2.09
N PRO A 228 2.78 0.99 -2.96
CA PRO A 228 2.86 0.75 -4.39
C PRO A 228 4.23 1.15 -4.97
N LEU A 229 4.66 0.46 -6.03
CA LEU A 229 5.96 0.71 -6.69
C LEU A 229 6.05 2.08 -7.35
N ASP A 230 4.92 2.66 -7.65
CA ASP A 230 4.73 3.93 -8.35
C ASP A 230 4.51 5.13 -7.42
N CYS A 231 4.65 4.93 -6.10
CA CYS A 231 4.69 6.03 -5.14
C CYS A 231 6.01 6.79 -5.25
N GLY A 232 5.95 8.12 -5.08
CA GLY A 232 7.11 9.01 -5.16
C GLY A 232 8.18 8.84 -4.07
N VAL A 233 8.02 7.86 -3.18
CA VAL A 233 9.01 7.52 -2.15
C VAL A 233 10.15 6.74 -2.79
N LEU A 234 11.36 7.28 -2.73
CA LEU A 234 12.56 6.69 -3.31
C LEU A 234 12.88 5.34 -2.65
N PHE A 235 13.08 4.31 -3.48
CA PHE A 235 13.42 2.95 -3.05
C PHE A 235 14.75 2.84 -2.28
N GLU A 236 15.63 3.84 -2.37
CA GLU A 236 16.94 3.85 -1.71
C GLU A 236 16.85 3.93 -0.19
N GLU A 237 15.82 4.58 0.34
CA GLU A 237 15.55 4.60 1.79
C GLU A 237 14.85 3.33 2.29
N LEU A 238 14.37 2.47 1.39
CA LEU A 238 13.81 1.15 1.70
C LEU A 238 14.83 0.13 2.19
N ALA A 239 16.12 0.45 2.10
CA ALA A 239 17.22 -0.35 2.64
C ALA A 239 17.42 -0.22 4.16
N SER A 240 16.49 0.41 4.86
CA SER A 240 16.39 0.23 6.32
C SER A 240 16.33 -1.27 6.63
N PRO A 241 17.06 -1.76 7.66
CA PRO A 241 17.22 -3.18 7.89
C PRO A 241 15.85 -3.84 7.83
N ILE A 242 15.71 -4.84 6.95
CA ILE A 242 14.52 -5.70 6.94
C ILE A 242 14.35 -6.13 8.37
N ALA A 243 13.36 -5.57 9.05
CA ALA A 243 12.93 -6.10 10.32
C ALA A 243 12.70 -7.60 10.07
N PRO A 244 13.32 -8.47 10.85
CA PRO A 244 13.18 -9.90 10.64
C PRO A 244 11.69 -10.20 10.47
N PHE A 245 11.33 -11.14 9.61
CA PHE A 245 9.97 -11.52 9.24
C PHE A 245 9.04 -11.90 10.41
N LEU A 246 9.52 -11.81 11.63
CA LEU A 246 8.71 -11.80 12.84
C LEU A 246 8.23 -10.37 13.10
N PRO A 247 6.96 -10.18 13.51
CA PRO A 247 6.47 -8.91 14.00
C PRO A 247 7.17 -8.57 15.31
N SER A 248 8.43 -8.14 15.25
CA SER A 248 9.27 -7.86 16.41
C SER A 248 9.00 -6.50 17.06
N SER A 249 8.15 -5.68 16.47
CA SER A 249 7.56 -4.55 17.17
C SER A 249 6.06 -4.53 16.91
N GLN A 250 5.27 -4.78 17.95
CA GLN A 250 3.81 -4.66 17.93
C GLN A 250 3.32 -3.22 17.65
N SER A 251 4.22 -2.29 17.33
CA SER A 251 3.95 -0.86 17.27
C SER A 251 3.75 -0.29 15.88
N VAL A 252 4.19 -0.97 14.80
CA VAL A 252 4.05 -0.44 13.44
C VAL A 252 2.83 -1.02 12.75
N PRO A 253 1.81 -0.19 12.43
CA PRO A 253 0.65 -0.63 11.69
C PRO A 253 1.03 -1.20 10.33
N GLN A 254 0.45 -2.33 9.94
CA GLN A 254 0.70 -2.99 8.67
C GLN A 254 -0.43 -2.70 7.68
N GLY A 255 -0.10 -2.51 6.41
CA GLY A 255 -1.06 -2.24 5.34
C GLY A 255 -1.05 -0.80 4.86
N LEU A 256 -1.52 -0.60 3.62
CA LEU A 256 -1.52 0.70 2.95
C LEU A 256 -2.47 1.69 3.63
N PHE A 257 -3.67 1.22 3.99
CA PHE A 257 -4.71 2.01 4.68
C PHE A 257 -4.94 1.43 6.08
N HIS A 258 -3.90 1.48 6.91
CA HIS A 258 -3.94 0.95 8.27
C HIS A 258 -4.91 1.71 9.20
N ASP A 259 -5.35 2.89 8.79
CA ASP A 259 -6.33 3.74 9.47
C ASP A 259 -7.79 3.42 9.09
N ALA A 260 -8.04 2.56 8.09
CA ALA A 260 -9.39 2.23 7.64
C ALA A 260 -10.21 1.50 8.72
N ASP A 261 -11.49 1.87 8.88
CA ASP A 261 -12.42 1.23 9.82
C ASP A 261 -13.06 -0.03 9.21
N ILE A 262 -12.37 -1.17 9.34
CA ILE A 262 -12.83 -2.46 8.83
C ILE A 262 -14.07 -2.93 9.59
N PHE A 263 -14.06 -2.79 10.92
CA PHE A 263 -15.16 -3.27 11.76
C PHE A 263 -16.44 -2.49 11.51
N GLY A 264 -16.39 -1.17 11.57
CA GLY A 264 -17.57 -0.32 11.35
C GLY A 264 -18.14 -0.46 9.95
N THR A 265 -17.26 -0.49 8.95
CA THR A 265 -17.65 -0.60 7.53
C THR A 265 -18.31 -1.93 7.20
N PHE A 266 -17.80 -3.05 7.74
CA PHE A 266 -18.28 -4.40 7.40
C PHE A 266 -19.05 -5.07 8.53
N ARG A 267 -19.64 -4.30 9.46
CA ARG A 267 -20.27 -4.81 10.67
C ARG A 267 -21.34 -5.89 10.40
N GLY A 268 -22.17 -5.71 9.40
CA GLY A 268 -23.18 -6.72 9.00
C GLY A 268 -22.61 -7.82 8.09
N LEU A 269 -21.39 -7.68 7.62
CA LEU A 269 -20.72 -8.57 6.65
C LEU A 269 -19.49 -9.26 7.23
N LEU A 270 -19.27 -9.23 8.55
CA LEU A 270 -18.06 -9.77 9.19
C LEU A 270 -17.77 -11.22 8.80
N MET A 271 -18.80 -12.06 8.68
CA MET A 271 -18.66 -13.45 8.22
C MET A 271 -18.11 -13.57 6.79
N GLN A 272 -18.26 -12.55 5.97
CA GLN A 272 -17.83 -12.54 4.58
C GLN A 272 -16.37 -12.11 4.40
N LEU A 273 -15.72 -11.55 5.45
CA LEU A 273 -14.36 -11.03 5.35
C LEU A 273 -13.34 -12.07 4.91
N TRP A 274 -13.49 -13.35 5.32
CA TRP A 274 -12.59 -14.44 4.87
C TRP A 274 -12.74 -14.74 3.38
N LYS A 275 -13.96 -14.68 2.85
CA LYS A 275 -14.22 -14.84 1.42
C LYS A 275 -13.67 -13.64 0.63
N LEU A 276 -13.85 -12.42 1.14
CA LEU A 276 -13.30 -11.21 0.56
C LEU A 276 -11.77 -11.24 0.58
N TRP A 277 -11.16 -11.70 1.68
CA TRP A 277 -9.71 -11.89 1.77
C TRP A 277 -9.18 -12.85 0.67
N GLU A 278 -9.85 -13.98 0.41
CA GLU A 278 -9.45 -14.89 -0.68
C GLU A 278 -9.55 -14.22 -2.05
N LEU A 279 -10.64 -13.52 -2.33
CA LEU A 279 -10.84 -12.82 -3.62
C LEU A 279 -9.75 -11.77 -3.86
N LEU A 280 -9.42 -11.01 -2.82
CA LEU A 280 -8.32 -10.03 -2.89
C LEU A 280 -6.96 -10.70 -3.05
N LEU A 281 -6.73 -11.80 -2.34
CA LEU A 281 -5.48 -12.56 -2.41
C LEU A 281 -5.22 -13.05 -3.84
N ILE A 282 -6.23 -13.60 -4.51
CA ILE A 282 -6.13 -14.11 -5.88
C ILE A 282 -6.29 -13.02 -6.95
N GLY A 283 -6.72 -11.81 -6.56
CA GLY A 283 -6.85 -10.66 -7.47
C GLY A 283 -8.13 -10.65 -8.30
N GLU A 284 -9.24 -11.17 -7.77
CA GLU A 284 -10.54 -11.15 -8.45
C GLU A 284 -11.17 -9.74 -8.46
N PRO A 285 -11.91 -9.38 -9.53
CA PRO A 285 -12.57 -8.08 -9.61
C PRO A 285 -13.77 -7.98 -8.67
N ILE A 286 -13.87 -6.84 -7.95
CA ILE A 286 -14.94 -6.59 -6.97
C ILE A 286 -15.57 -5.23 -7.23
N LEU A 287 -16.90 -5.17 -7.34
CA LEU A 287 -17.67 -3.93 -7.31
C LEU A 287 -18.21 -3.70 -5.89
N ILE A 288 -17.87 -2.58 -5.30
CA ILE A 288 -18.33 -2.15 -3.98
C ILE A 288 -19.34 -1.04 -4.18
N ILE A 289 -20.51 -1.19 -3.57
CA ILE A 289 -21.57 -0.20 -3.61
C ILE A 289 -21.81 0.32 -2.21
N ALA A 290 -21.77 1.64 -2.05
CA ALA A 290 -22.00 2.31 -0.79
C ALA A 290 -22.95 3.52 -0.96
N PRO A 291 -23.70 3.91 0.08
CA PRO A 291 -24.60 5.06 0.02
C PRO A 291 -23.92 6.40 -0.21
N THR A 292 -22.68 6.54 0.28
CA THR A 292 -21.93 7.79 0.26
C THR A 292 -20.46 7.58 -0.15
N PRO A 293 -19.80 8.59 -0.75
CA PRO A 293 -18.38 8.49 -1.11
C PRO A 293 -17.46 8.18 0.07
N PRO A 294 -17.61 8.76 1.28
CA PRO A 294 -16.80 8.37 2.43
C PRO A 294 -16.88 6.88 2.77
N GLN A 295 -18.10 6.32 2.82
CA GLN A 295 -18.29 4.89 3.10
C GLN A 295 -17.72 4.01 2.00
N CYS A 296 -17.87 4.44 0.75
CA CYS A 296 -17.30 3.75 -0.42
C CYS A 296 -15.77 3.67 -0.32
N CYS A 297 -15.12 4.80 -0.07
CA CYS A 297 -13.68 4.88 0.09
C CYS A 297 -13.18 4.05 1.28
N GLU A 298 -13.91 4.09 2.39
CA GLU A 298 -13.58 3.32 3.59
C GLU A 298 -13.65 1.82 3.31
N ALA A 299 -14.67 1.37 2.57
CA ALA A 299 -14.82 -0.03 2.20
C ALA A 299 -13.67 -0.50 1.27
N VAL A 300 -13.31 0.28 0.25
CA VAL A 300 -12.17 -0.05 -0.62
C VAL A 300 -10.87 -0.06 0.16
N ALA A 301 -10.60 0.96 0.99
CA ALA A 301 -9.41 1.05 1.81
C ALA A 301 -9.30 -0.13 2.80
N GLY A 302 -10.41 -0.48 3.46
CA GLY A 302 -10.50 -1.61 4.36
C GLY A 302 -10.18 -2.93 3.65
N LEU A 303 -10.75 -3.17 2.47
CA LEU A 303 -10.47 -4.37 1.68
C LEU A 303 -9.01 -4.44 1.23
N VAL A 304 -8.45 -3.38 0.65
CA VAL A 304 -7.04 -3.34 0.25
C VAL A 304 -6.11 -3.67 1.41
N SER A 305 -6.49 -3.29 2.64
CA SER A 305 -5.70 -3.56 3.84
C SER A 305 -5.83 -4.98 4.38
N LEU A 306 -6.87 -5.74 4.01
CA LEU A 306 -7.09 -7.11 4.51
C LEU A 306 -5.98 -8.08 4.11
N VAL A 307 -5.32 -7.88 2.97
CA VAL A 307 -4.27 -8.78 2.48
C VAL A 307 -2.87 -8.42 2.96
N ALA A 308 -2.74 -7.42 3.85
CA ALA A 308 -1.43 -7.10 4.44
C ALA A 308 -0.76 -8.34 5.06
N PRO A 309 0.56 -8.53 4.94
CA PRO A 309 1.58 -7.66 4.38
C PRO A 309 1.80 -7.85 2.86
N LEU A 310 0.88 -8.50 2.15
CA LEU A 310 0.90 -8.59 0.70
C LEU A 310 0.59 -7.21 0.11
N LEU A 311 1.37 -6.79 -0.87
CA LEU A 311 1.04 -5.61 -1.68
C LEU A 311 -0.17 -5.94 -2.57
N CYS A 312 -1.23 -5.16 -2.44
CA CYS A 312 -2.35 -5.24 -3.36
C CYS A 312 -1.93 -4.62 -4.70
N SER A 313 -1.61 -5.47 -5.69
CA SER A 313 -1.10 -5.05 -7.00
C SER A 313 -2.20 -4.86 -8.05
N ILE A 314 -3.45 -5.24 -7.73
CA ILE A 314 -4.61 -4.98 -8.58
C ILE A 314 -4.99 -3.50 -8.51
N ASP A 315 -5.57 -3.00 -9.60
CA ASP A 315 -6.06 -1.62 -9.63
C ASP A 315 -7.24 -1.46 -8.65
N PHE A 316 -7.25 -0.36 -7.91
CA PHE A 316 -8.36 -0.05 -7.02
C PHE A 316 -8.77 1.41 -7.20
N ARG A 317 -10.07 1.64 -7.27
CA ARG A 317 -10.69 2.96 -7.41
C ARG A 317 -11.61 3.18 -6.21
N PRO A 318 -11.16 3.93 -5.20
CA PRO A 318 -11.93 4.18 -3.97
C PRO A 318 -13.26 4.87 -4.25
N TYR A 319 -13.28 5.73 -5.26
CA TYR A 319 -14.46 6.39 -5.76
C TYR A 319 -14.41 6.44 -7.29
N PHE A 320 -15.21 5.59 -7.94
CA PHE A 320 -15.29 5.43 -9.38
C PHE A 320 -16.59 6.05 -9.91
N THR A 321 -16.47 6.90 -10.92
CA THR A 321 -17.60 7.63 -11.51
C THR A 321 -17.76 7.29 -12.98
N ILE A 322 -18.87 7.69 -13.58
CA ILE A 322 -19.12 7.53 -15.03
C ILE A 322 -18.15 8.37 -15.89
N HIS A 323 -17.49 9.34 -15.29
CA HIS A 323 -16.52 10.21 -15.94
C HIS A 323 -15.09 9.65 -15.91
N ASP A 324 -14.87 8.52 -15.20
CA ASP A 324 -13.57 7.85 -15.22
C ASP A 324 -13.28 7.34 -16.64
N PRO A 325 -12.09 7.59 -17.21
CA PRO A 325 -11.72 7.17 -18.58
C PRO A 325 -11.92 5.67 -18.84
N ASP A 326 -11.69 4.84 -17.80
CA ASP A 326 -11.84 3.39 -17.92
C ASP A 326 -13.32 2.94 -17.99
N PHE A 327 -14.29 3.80 -17.65
CA PHE A 327 -15.70 3.42 -17.62
C PHE A 327 -16.21 2.99 -19.01
N ALA A 328 -15.89 3.74 -20.07
CA ALA A 328 -16.32 3.41 -21.42
C ALA A 328 -15.81 2.03 -21.86
N LEU A 329 -14.55 1.71 -21.56
CA LEU A 329 -13.92 0.43 -21.84
C LEU A 329 -14.61 -0.70 -21.06
N LEU A 330 -14.83 -0.53 -19.76
CA LEU A 330 -15.44 -1.55 -18.89
C LEU A 330 -16.91 -1.82 -19.29
N ASN A 331 -17.63 -0.78 -19.68
CA ASN A 331 -19.03 -0.89 -20.12
C ASN A 331 -19.16 -1.56 -21.50
N SER A 332 -18.15 -1.45 -22.36
CA SER A 332 -18.12 -2.02 -23.73
C SER A 332 -17.64 -3.48 -23.80
N LEU A 333 -17.24 -4.10 -22.67
CA LEU A 333 -16.76 -5.48 -22.67
C LEU A 333 -17.79 -6.44 -23.28
N GLN A 334 -17.37 -7.27 -24.24
CA GLN A 334 -18.23 -8.22 -24.96
C GLN A 334 -18.60 -9.43 -24.08
N GLU A 335 -19.63 -10.19 -24.48
CA GLU A 335 -19.98 -11.45 -23.79
C GLU A 335 -18.85 -12.46 -23.87
N GLY A 336 -18.48 -13.03 -22.71
CA GLY A 336 -17.35 -13.95 -22.58
C GLY A 336 -16.01 -13.30 -22.29
N ALA A 337 -15.86 -11.97 -22.38
CA ALA A 337 -14.64 -11.30 -21.95
C ALA A 337 -14.47 -11.38 -20.42
N VAL A 338 -13.25 -11.69 -19.98
CA VAL A 338 -12.89 -11.68 -18.56
C VAL A 338 -12.82 -10.24 -18.08
N PHE A 339 -13.49 -9.92 -16.97
CA PHE A 339 -13.42 -8.60 -16.37
C PHE A 339 -12.00 -8.38 -15.80
N PRO A 340 -11.38 -7.21 -16.04
CA PRO A 340 -10.02 -6.95 -15.55
C PRO A 340 -9.98 -6.97 -14.01
N PRO A 341 -8.84 -7.37 -13.42
CA PRO A 341 -8.66 -7.43 -11.97
C PRO A 341 -8.64 -6.01 -11.39
N MET A 342 -9.73 -5.63 -10.72
CA MET A 342 -9.85 -4.31 -10.11
C MET A 342 -10.89 -4.28 -8.98
N ILE A 343 -10.73 -3.31 -8.09
CA ILE A 343 -11.68 -3.02 -7.03
C ILE A 343 -12.30 -1.65 -7.33
N LEU A 344 -13.60 -1.65 -7.61
CA LEU A 344 -14.33 -0.42 -7.95
C LEU A 344 -15.27 -0.05 -6.82
N GLY A 345 -15.08 1.12 -6.23
CA GLY A 345 -16.00 1.71 -5.28
C GLY A 345 -16.95 2.69 -5.97
N VAL A 346 -18.27 2.48 -5.85
CA VAL A 346 -19.29 3.30 -6.51
C VAL A 346 -20.41 3.66 -5.54
N THR A 347 -21.03 4.82 -5.75
CA THR A 347 -22.23 5.25 -5.01
C THR A 347 -23.48 5.18 -5.87
N ASN A 348 -23.32 5.22 -7.20
CA ASN A 348 -24.43 5.22 -8.14
C ASN A 348 -24.84 3.79 -8.49
N LEU A 349 -26.09 3.44 -8.22
CA LEU A 349 -26.69 2.13 -8.51
C LEU A 349 -26.80 1.84 -10.00
N PHE A 350 -26.62 2.84 -10.87
CA PHE A 350 -26.53 2.67 -12.32
C PHE A 350 -25.44 1.66 -12.72
N PHE A 351 -24.33 1.60 -11.97
CA PHE A 351 -23.26 0.65 -12.23
C PHE A 351 -23.66 -0.82 -12.14
N LEU A 352 -24.73 -1.15 -11.41
CA LEU A 352 -25.31 -2.51 -11.42
C LEU A 352 -25.85 -2.92 -12.79
N LYS A 353 -26.31 -1.95 -13.58
CA LYS A 353 -26.80 -2.19 -14.95
C LYS A 353 -25.69 -2.15 -15.97
N SER A 354 -24.74 -1.22 -15.84
CA SER A 354 -23.65 -1.02 -16.79
C SER A 354 -22.55 -2.07 -16.64
N LEU A 355 -22.16 -2.41 -15.41
CA LEU A 355 -21.10 -3.37 -15.11
C LEU A 355 -21.64 -4.76 -14.70
N ARG A 356 -22.68 -5.26 -15.41
CA ARG A 356 -23.36 -6.53 -15.08
C ARG A 356 -22.44 -7.76 -15.01
N ARG A 357 -21.27 -7.69 -15.62
CA ARG A 357 -20.34 -8.82 -15.78
C ARG A 357 -19.35 -8.96 -14.64
N ILE A 358 -19.28 -7.99 -13.76
CA ILE A 358 -18.40 -8.09 -12.62
C ILE A 358 -18.87 -9.24 -11.70
N PRO A 359 -18.01 -10.24 -11.40
CA PRO A 359 -18.46 -11.48 -10.78
C PRO A 359 -18.76 -11.35 -9.29
N HIS A 360 -18.24 -10.29 -8.65
CA HIS A 360 -18.37 -10.09 -7.22
C HIS A 360 -18.89 -8.70 -6.93
N ILE A 361 -20.06 -8.63 -6.29
CA ILE A 361 -20.73 -7.36 -5.94
C ILE A 361 -20.96 -7.34 -4.44
N LEU A 362 -20.38 -6.33 -3.78
CA LEU A 362 -20.48 -6.08 -2.34
C LEU A 362 -21.25 -4.79 -2.10
N SER A 363 -22.37 -4.85 -1.40
CA SER A 363 -23.09 -3.66 -0.94
C SER A 363 -22.86 -3.48 0.55
N VAL A 364 -22.29 -2.33 0.93
CA VAL A 364 -22.22 -1.88 2.32
C VAL A 364 -23.44 -1.02 2.61
N GLY A 365 -24.23 -1.41 3.59
CA GLY A 365 -25.48 -0.76 3.90
C GLY A 365 -25.35 0.64 4.49
N ASN A 366 -26.48 1.29 4.75
CA ASN A 366 -26.50 2.58 5.44
C ASN A 366 -26.38 2.34 6.96
N PRO A 367 -25.34 2.86 7.65
CA PRO A 367 -25.15 2.68 9.08
C PRO A 367 -26.31 3.25 9.91
N VAL A 368 -26.99 4.30 9.45
CA VAL A 368 -28.14 4.90 10.14
C VAL A 368 -29.33 3.93 10.19
N MET A 369 -29.55 3.13 9.12
CA MET A 369 -30.60 2.12 9.09
C MET A 369 -30.29 0.90 9.96
N ASN A 370 -29.02 0.64 10.26
CA ASN A 370 -28.58 -0.47 11.09
C ASN A 370 -28.70 -0.16 12.59
N ALA A 371 -28.63 1.11 12.99
CA ALA A 371 -28.87 1.54 14.37
C ALA A 371 -30.32 1.30 14.82
N ASP A 372 -31.29 1.48 13.92
CA ASP A 372 -32.71 1.20 14.18
C ASP A 372 -33.06 -0.30 14.14
N ARG A 373 -32.19 -1.14 13.62
CA ARG A 373 -32.37 -2.60 13.48
C ARG A 373 -31.71 -3.43 14.57
N LEU A 374 -31.18 -2.82 15.62
CA LEU A 374 -30.88 -3.58 16.82
C LEU A 374 -32.23 -4.08 17.37
N PRO A 375 -32.47 -5.42 17.45
CA PRO A 375 -33.70 -5.94 18.00
C PRO A 375 -33.66 -5.79 19.53
N PHE A 376 -33.64 -4.58 20.03
CA PHE A 376 -33.90 -4.25 21.42
C PHE A 376 -35.35 -3.86 21.62
N SER A 377 -36.21 -4.74 21.26
CA SER A 377 -37.50 -4.84 21.94
C SER A 377 -37.39 -5.92 23.02
N ALA A 378 -36.59 -5.67 24.03
CA ALA A 378 -36.86 -6.24 25.33
C ALA A 378 -38.04 -5.45 25.90
N ARG A 379 -39.26 -5.80 25.48
CA ARG A 379 -40.46 -5.53 26.28
C ARG A 379 -40.19 -6.10 27.67
N ALA A 380 -40.04 -5.20 28.62
CA ALA A 380 -40.08 -5.51 30.03
C ALA A 380 -41.34 -6.32 30.34
N SER A 381 -41.23 -7.60 30.44
CA SER A 381 -42.17 -8.42 31.19
C SER A 381 -41.73 -8.33 32.65
N THR A 382 -42.51 -7.63 33.43
CA THR A 382 -42.51 -7.59 34.89
C THR A 382 -42.48 -9.02 35.46
N GLY A 383 -41.42 -9.36 36.16
CA GLY A 383 -41.32 -10.64 36.86
C GLY A 383 -40.05 -10.72 37.73
N ARG A 384 -40.22 -10.33 38.99
CA ARG A 384 -39.51 -10.69 40.24
C ARG A 384 -38.02 -11.06 40.14
N ILE A 385 -37.25 -10.22 40.81
CA ILE A 385 -35.85 -10.43 41.27
C ILE A 385 -35.82 -11.56 42.31
N PRO A 386 -34.77 -12.41 42.30
CA PRO A 386 -34.02 -12.69 43.50
C PRO A 386 -32.58 -12.25 43.40
N ALA A 387 -32.11 -11.64 44.45
CA ALA A 387 -30.75 -11.18 44.70
C ALA A 387 -29.81 -12.36 44.90
N GLY A 388 -28.59 -12.22 44.33
CA GLY A 388 -27.44 -13.06 44.62
C GLY A 388 -26.19 -12.45 43.98
N PRO A 389 -25.02 -12.48 44.66
CA PRO A 389 -23.99 -11.49 44.51
C PRO A 389 -22.92 -11.81 43.43
N GLU A 390 -22.36 -10.72 42.94
CA GLU A 390 -21.00 -10.56 42.42
C GLU A 390 -20.45 -11.53 41.35
N GLY A 391 -20.33 -10.97 40.18
CA GLY A 391 -19.50 -11.49 39.08
C GLY A 391 -19.53 -10.51 37.94
N LEU A 392 -18.50 -9.69 37.80
CA LEU A 392 -18.23 -8.85 36.61
C LEU A 392 -18.06 -9.76 35.38
N GLY A 393 -19.17 -10.28 34.88
CA GLY A 393 -19.25 -11.04 33.64
C GLY A 393 -19.37 -10.08 32.46
N LEU A 394 -18.31 -9.94 31.68
CA LEU A 394 -18.36 -9.34 30.35
C LEU A 394 -19.44 -10.05 29.52
N PRO A 395 -20.31 -9.32 28.79
CA PRO A 395 -21.32 -9.95 27.94
C PRO A 395 -20.65 -10.71 26.80
N ASN A 396 -20.70 -12.02 26.85
CA ASN A 396 -20.26 -12.91 25.78
C ASN A 396 -21.09 -12.66 24.52
N PHE A 397 -20.42 -12.46 23.40
CA PHE A 397 -21.01 -12.44 22.06
C PHE A 397 -21.58 -13.85 21.78
N SER A 398 -22.88 -14.03 21.98
CA SER A 398 -23.55 -15.27 21.65
C SER A 398 -23.87 -15.32 20.16
N LEU A 399 -23.39 -16.32 19.45
CA LEU A 399 -23.75 -16.62 18.05
C LEU A 399 -25.28 -16.72 17.82
N ASN A 400 -26.07 -16.89 18.87
CA ASN A 400 -27.53 -16.89 18.83
C ASN A 400 -28.16 -15.51 18.48
N ARG A 401 -27.37 -14.44 18.43
CA ARG A 401 -27.85 -13.11 18.01
C ARG A 401 -27.90 -12.92 16.48
N PHE A 402 -27.37 -13.83 15.69
CA PHE A 402 -27.67 -13.91 14.26
C PHE A 402 -29.08 -14.49 14.08
N THR A 403 -30.08 -13.65 14.26
CA THR A 403 -31.48 -14.07 14.22
C THR A 403 -31.83 -14.72 12.87
N PRO A 404 -32.69 -15.76 12.88
CA PRO A 404 -33.17 -16.42 11.66
C PRO A 404 -33.77 -15.46 10.61
N SER A 405 -34.31 -14.31 11.04
CA SER A 405 -34.83 -13.26 10.17
C SER A 405 -33.77 -12.58 9.32
N ASN A 406 -32.57 -12.31 9.87
CA ASN A 406 -31.45 -11.74 9.09
C ASN A 406 -30.89 -12.76 8.09
N PHE A 407 -30.88 -14.03 8.46
CA PHE A 407 -30.47 -15.12 7.58
C PHE A 407 -31.48 -15.33 6.43
N LEU A 408 -32.78 -15.29 6.73
CA LEU A 408 -33.84 -15.36 5.72
C LEU A 408 -33.86 -14.15 4.79
N ASN A 409 -33.61 -12.93 5.31
CA ASN A 409 -33.50 -11.74 4.49
C ASN A 409 -32.25 -11.77 3.59
N ALA A 410 -31.12 -12.27 4.10
CA ALA A 410 -29.91 -12.47 3.30
C ALA A 410 -30.10 -13.56 2.23
N MET A 411 -30.83 -14.64 2.54
CA MET A 411 -31.22 -15.66 1.54
C MET A 411 -32.17 -15.09 0.48
N LYS A 412 -33.14 -14.27 0.86
CA LYS A 412 -34.08 -13.64 -0.06
C LYS A 412 -33.38 -12.67 -1.00
N LEU A 413 -32.52 -11.80 -0.47
CA LEU A 413 -31.66 -10.91 -1.26
C LEU A 413 -30.73 -11.68 -2.22
N ARG A 414 -30.20 -12.82 -1.79
CA ARG A 414 -29.39 -13.68 -2.65
C ARG A 414 -30.16 -14.28 -3.81
N ARG A 415 -31.47 -14.55 -3.62
CA ARG A 415 -32.37 -15.09 -4.65
C ARG A 415 -32.78 -14.01 -5.64
N ASP A 416 -33.01 -12.77 -5.18
CA ASP A 416 -33.54 -11.67 -5.98
C ASP A 416 -32.44 -10.97 -6.81
N GLY A 417 -31.15 -11.27 -6.55
CA GLY A 417 -30.00 -10.74 -7.26
C GLY A 417 -29.66 -9.28 -6.96
N PRO A 418 -28.54 -8.76 -7.49
CA PRO A 418 -28.03 -7.41 -7.18
C PRO A 418 -28.97 -6.28 -7.61
N LEU A 419 -29.80 -6.49 -8.63
CA LEU A 419 -30.74 -5.48 -9.12
C LEU A 419 -31.85 -5.15 -8.11
N SER A 420 -32.07 -6.00 -7.09
CA SER A 420 -32.99 -5.72 -6.00
C SER A 420 -32.57 -4.54 -5.11
N LEU A 421 -31.29 -4.11 -5.20
CA LEU A 421 -30.77 -2.92 -4.51
C LEU A 421 -31.22 -1.59 -5.12
N MET A 422 -31.83 -1.58 -6.30
CA MET A 422 -32.15 -0.33 -7.02
C MET A 422 -32.98 0.68 -6.21
N THR A 423 -33.60 0.24 -5.11
CA THR A 423 -34.42 1.09 -4.23
C THR A 423 -33.77 1.37 -2.88
N GLU A 424 -32.90 0.50 -2.39
CA GLU A 424 -32.32 0.63 -1.04
C GLU A 424 -30.91 0.03 -0.97
N HIS A 425 -29.96 0.73 -0.34
CA HIS A 425 -28.65 0.21 -0.02
C HIS A 425 -28.75 -0.78 1.16
N LYS A 426 -28.91 -2.06 0.88
CA LYS A 426 -28.89 -3.14 1.88
C LYS A 426 -27.54 -3.80 1.92
N GLU A 427 -27.07 -4.20 3.09
CA GLU A 427 -25.86 -4.99 3.26
C GLU A 427 -26.05 -6.36 2.60
N ALA A 428 -25.25 -6.65 1.56
CA ALA A 428 -25.29 -7.92 0.86
C ALA A 428 -23.98 -8.19 0.09
N PHE A 429 -23.72 -9.47 -0.14
CA PHE A 429 -22.58 -9.89 -0.96
C PHE A 429 -23.02 -10.97 -1.96
N TRP A 430 -22.97 -10.66 -3.25
CA TRP A 430 -23.24 -11.56 -4.35
C TRP A 430 -21.94 -12.03 -4.98
N SER A 431 -21.73 -13.33 -4.99
CA SER A 431 -20.54 -13.94 -5.55
C SER A 431 -20.77 -15.43 -5.68
N SER A 432 -20.47 -16.00 -6.84
CA SER A 432 -20.47 -17.44 -7.09
C SER A 432 -19.25 -18.17 -6.50
N TYR A 433 -18.22 -17.42 -6.06
CA TYR A 433 -17.01 -17.98 -5.49
C TYR A 433 -17.30 -18.77 -4.22
N ALA A 434 -16.83 -20.01 -4.17
CA ALA A 434 -16.90 -20.85 -2.99
C ALA A 434 -15.61 -20.73 -2.17
N PRO A 435 -15.64 -20.13 -0.97
CA PRO A 435 -14.43 -19.90 -0.19
C PRO A 435 -13.85 -21.23 0.34
N ILE A 436 -12.54 -21.29 0.36
CA ILE A 436 -11.74 -22.39 0.91
C ILE A 436 -11.47 -22.15 2.40
N THR A 437 -11.28 -20.90 2.79
CA THR A 437 -11.08 -20.50 4.18
C THR A 437 -12.43 -20.48 4.93
N LYS A 438 -12.40 -20.89 6.18
CA LYS A 438 -13.56 -20.86 7.08
C LYS A 438 -13.50 -19.60 7.94
N PRO A 439 -14.62 -18.92 8.20
CA PRO A 439 -14.66 -17.86 9.20
C PRO A 439 -14.19 -18.39 10.57
N ASP A 440 -13.33 -17.61 11.23
CA ASP A 440 -12.80 -17.98 12.54
C ASP A 440 -13.75 -17.49 13.65
N THR A 441 -14.55 -18.39 14.19
CA THR A 441 -15.53 -18.09 15.24
C THR A 441 -14.86 -17.57 16.52
N SER A 442 -13.62 -17.98 16.80
CA SER A 442 -12.88 -17.51 17.97
C SER A 442 -12.55 -16.02 17.88
N ILE A 443 -12.27 -15.54 16.66
CA ILE A 443 -12.05 -14.11 16.40
C ILE A 443 -13.37 -13.34 16.50
N LEU A 444 -14.43 -13.84 15.85
CA LEU A 444 -15.75 -13.22 15.90
C LEU A 444 -16.27 -13.06 17.32
N ASN A 445 -16.05 -14.08 18.18
CA ASN A 445 -16.45 -14.04 19.60
C ASN A 445 -15.63 -13.05 20.45
N ARG A 446 -14.45 -12.62 19.97
CA ARG A 446 -13.64 -11.62 20.65
C ARG A 446 -14.03 -10.17 20.30
N LEU A 447 -14.80 -9.99 19.23
CA LEU A 447 -15.26 -8.68 18.84
C LEU A 447 -16.28 -8.18 19.86
N ILE A 448 -16.12 -6.94 20.30
CA ILE A 448 -16.95 -6.32 21.33
C ILE A 448 -18.01 -5.47 20.63
N ASP A 449 -19.27 -5.72 20.96
CA ASP A 449 -20.37 -4.85 20.52
C ASP A 449 -20.61 -3.78 21.60
N ALA A 450 -20.39 -2.52 21.24
CA ALA A 450 -20.35 -1.40 22.19
C ALA A 450 -21.72 -0.96 22.70
N GLY A 451 -22.82 -1.45 22.15
CA GLY A 451 -24.14 -0.96 22.50
C GLY A 451 -24.36 0.52 22.14
N LEU A 452 -25.26 1.20 22.86
CA LEU A 452 -25.85 2.49 22.45
C LEU A 452 -25.06 3.76 22.78
N SER A 453 -23.80 3.69 23.26
CA SER A 453 -23.04 4.89 23.64
C SER A 453 -22.02 5.30 22.57
N PRO A 454 -22.15 6.46 21.89
CA PRO A 454 -21.26 6.87 20.81
C PRO A 454 -19.76 6.96 21.21
N ARG A 455 -19.46 7.40 22.44
CA ARG A 455 -18.08 7.50 22.94
C ARG A 455 -17.44 6.14 23.20
N VAL A 456 -18.22 5.18 23.68
CA VAL A 456 -17.78 3.80 23.89
C VAL A 456 -17.62 3.11 22.54
N GLU A 457 -18.45 3.43 21.56
CA GLU A 457 -18.41 2.89 20.21
C GLU A 457 -17.09 3.25 19.48
N GLU A 458 -16.63 4.51 19.55
CA GLU A 458 -15.33 4.91 18.98
C GLU A 458 -14.17 4.11 19.57
N SER A 459 -14.10 4.00 20.91
CA SER A 459 -13.04 3.26 21.59
C SER A 459 -13.08 1.77 21.26
N MET A 460 -14.25 1.17 21.16
CA MET A 460 -14.43 -0.24 20.84
C MET A 460 -14.18 -0.54 19.37
N SER A 461 -14.45 0.40 18.45
CA SER A 461 -14.10 0.25 17.05
C SER A 461 -12.59 0.13 16.87
N VAL A 462 -11.78 0.92 17.56
CA VAL A 462 -10.31 0.81 17.53
C VAL A 462 -9.84 -0.59 17.95
N VAL A 463 -10.37 -1.12 19.07
CA VAL A 463 -10.01 -2.45 19.57
C VAL A 463 -10.44 -3.55 18.58
N ASN A 464 -11.65 -3.47 18.05
CA ASN A 464 -12.18 -4.42 17.09
C ASN A 464 -11.39 -4.41 15.78
N ASN A 465 -11.03 -3.23 15.29
CA ASN A 465 -10.17 -3.09 14.12
C ASN A 465 -8.80 -3.72 14.33
N ASP A 466 -8.20 -3.55 15.50
CA ASP A 466 -6.93 -4.18 15.84
C ASP A 466 -7.02 -5.71 15.88
N ILE A 467 -8.10 -6.27 16.44
CA ILE A 467 -8.34 -7.72 16.45
C ILE A 467 -8.42 -8.24 15.01
N LEU A 468 -9.21 -7.60 14.15
CA LEU A 468 -9.38 -8.01 12.77
C LEU A 468 -8.08 -7.88 11.98
N ARG A 469 -7.39 -6.73 12.06
CA ARG A 469 -6.11 -6.51 11.37
C ARG A 469 -5.06 -7.54 11.76
N ARG A 470 -4.88 -7.80 13.06
CA ARG A 470 -3.91 -8.81 13.54
C ARG A 470 -4.27 -10.20 13.02
N HIS A 471 -5.54 -10.56 13.02
CA HIS A 471 -5.97 -11.86 12.50
C HIS A 471 -5.67 -12.01 11.00
N PHE A 472 -6.05 -11.05 10.17
CA PHE A 472 -5.81 -11.12 8.72
C PHE A 472 -4.33 -10.98 8.37
N LEU A 473 -3.57 -10.19 9.12
CA LEU A 473 -2.11 -10.12 9.02
C LEU A 473 -1.47 -11.49 9.29
N GLU A 474 -1.89 -12.16 10.37
CA GLU A 474 -1.41 -13.49 10.72
C GLU A 474 -1.81 -14.54 9.68
N LEU A 475 -3.06 -14.46 9.18
CA LEU A 475 -3.58 -15.35 8.13
C LEU A 475 -2.75 -15.22 6.85
N THR A 476 -2.53 -13.99 6.38
CA THR A 476 -1.75 -13.71 5.17
C THR A 476 -0.28 -14.11 5.37
N THR A 477 0.34 -13.78 6.50
CA THR A 477 1.73 -14.14 6.80
C THR A 477 1.93 -15.65 6.79
N ASN A 478 1.04 -16.42 7.42
CA ASN A 478 1.11 -17.88 7.41
C ASN A 478 0.86 -18.46 6.00
N PHE A 479 -0.02 -17.83 5.20
CA PHE A 479 -0.24 -18.23 3.82
C PHE A 479 1.01 -18.01 2.95
N LEU A 480 1.73 -16.91 3.14
CA LEU A 480 2.93 -16.56 2.39
C LEU A 480 4.21 -17.26 2.90
N ALA A 481 4.20 -17.81 4.12
CA ALA A 481 5.37 -18.42 4.74
C ALA A 481 6.06 -19.53 3.91
N PRO A 482 5.33 -20.41 3.16
CA PRO A 482 5.96 -21.44 2.34
C PRO A 482 6.89 -20.89 1.24
N PHE A 483 6.73 -19.65 0.80
CA PHE A 483 7.59 -19.02 -0.20
C PHE A 483 8.92 -18.53 0.39
N GLY A 484 9.07 -18.47 1.73
CA GLY A 484 10.25 -17.96 2.43
C GLY A 484 11.59 -18.48 1.93
N PRO A 485 11.76 -19.79 1.68
CA PRO A 485 13.03 -20.35 1.19
C PRO A 485 13.52 -19.74 -0.12
N TYR A 486 12.64 -19.22 -0.98
CA TYR A 486 12.98 -18.67 -2.30
C TYR A 486 13.47 -17.22 -2.27
N TYR A 487 13.35 -16.54 -1.14
CA TYR A 487 13.83 -15.16 -0.94
C TYR A 487 14.52 -14.96 0.42
N ARG A 488 15.11 -16.02 0.98
CA ARG A 488 15.91 -15.90 2.21
C ARG A 488 17.34 -15.51 1.86
N PRO A 489 17.85 -14.35 2.32
CA PRO A 489 19.25 -14.00 2.14
C PRO A 489 20.15 -15.03 2.83
N THR A 490 21.26 -15.35 2.19
CA THR A 490 22.30 -16.20 2.77
C THR A 490 23.46 -15.35 3.28
N THR A 491 24.12 -15.82 4.32
CA THR A 491 25.40 -15.28 4.82
C THR A 491 26.54 -16.22 4.43
N PRO A 492 27.79 -15.75 4.35
CA PRO A 492 28.93 -16.64 4.21
C PRO A 492 28.91 -17.68 5.34
N SER A 493 29.15 -18.96 5.00
CA SER A 493 29.28 -20.03 6.00
C SER A 493 30.58 -19.86 6.78
N GLU A 494 30.63 -20.39 8.01
CA GLU A 494 31.87 -20.43 8.76
C GLU A 494 32.95 -21.15 7.97
N GLY A 495 34.10 -20.49 7.79
CA GLY A 495 35.25 -21.01 7.03
C GLY A 495 35.21 -20.73 5.51
N SER A 496 34.11 -20.20 4.95
CA SER A 496 34.11 -19.75 3.55
C SER A 496 34.62 -18.30 3.41
N SER A 497 35.31 -18.03 2.30
CA SER A 497 35.75 -16.67 2.00
C SER A 497 34.58 -15.73 1.74
N PRO A 498 34.45 -14.59 2.45
CA PRO A 498 33.39 -13.61 2.23
C PRO A 498 33.62 -12.79 0.95
N TYR A 499 34.76 -12.96 0.29
CA TYR A 499 35.12 -12.25 -0.96
C TYR A 499 34.53 -12.92 -2.21
N VAL A 500 34.11 -14.17 -2.12
CA VAL A 500 33.34 -14.84 -3.17
C VAL A 500 31.98 -14.15 -3.36
N ASP A 501 31.46 -14.12 -4.57
CA ASP A 501 30.13 -13.57 -4.83
C ASP A 501 29.05 -14.41 -4.14
N PRO A 502 27.99 -13.77 -3.57
CA PRO A 502 26.92 -14.50 -2.94
C PRO A 502 26.23 -15.44 -3.93
N PRO A 503 25.85 -16.66 -3.51
CA PRO A 503 25.14 -17.57 -4.38
C PRO A 503 23.79 -16.96 -4.80
N PRO A 504 23.32 -17.20 -6.04
CA PRO A 504 22.02 -16.71 -6.48
C PRO A 504 20.90 -17.31 -5.61
N LEU A 505 19.83 -16.52 -5.40
CA LEU A 505 18.66 -17.04 -4.70
C LEU A 505 18.06 -18.23 -5.47
N PRO A 506 17.47 -19.23 -4.75
CA PRO A 506 16.90 -20.42 -5.38
C PRO A 506 15.90 -20.05 -6.48
N THR A 507 15.96 -20.78 -7.60
CA THR A 507 14.99 -20.63 -8.69
C THR A 507 13.61 -21.10 -8.24
N PHE A 508 12.56 -20.38 -8.65
CA PHE A 508 11.20 -20.73 -8.33
C PHE A 508 10.55 -21.45 -9.50
N ASN A 509 10.03 -22.65 -9.23
CA ASN A 509 9.16 -23.38 -10.13
C ASN A 509 7.83 -23.66 -9.42
N ALA A 510 6.72 -23.30 -10.07
CA ALA A 510 5.39 -23.39 -9.47
C ALA A 510 4.93 -24.84 -9.21
N GLU A 511 5.25 -25.77 -10.11
CA GLU A 511 4.87 -27.18 -9.99
C GLU A 511 5.65 -27.86 -8.86
N ASP A 512 6.98 -27.66 -8.80
CA ASP A 512 7.82 -28.16 -7.72
C ASP A 512 7.39 -27.59 -6.36
N PHE A 513 7.04 -26.30 -6.33
CA PHE A 513 6.53 -25.65 -5.12
C PHE A 513 5.24 -26.31 -4.64
N LEU A 514 4.26 -26.51 -5.52
CA LEU A 514 2.98 -27.13 -5.17
C LEU A 514 3.15 -28.60 -4.73
N THR A 515 4.06 -29.34 -5.37
CA THR A 515 4.36 -30.73 -5.02
C THR A 515 4.97 -30.82 -3.61
N ARG A 516 5.98 -29.99 -3.32
CA ARG A 516 6.60 -29.92 -1.98
C ARG A 516 5.62 -29.46 -0.92
N LEU A 517 4.77 -28.48 -1.26
CA LEU A 517 3.77 -27.95 -0.35
C LEU A 517 2.68 -28.99 -0.05
N SER A 518 2.23 -29.77 -1.04
CA SER A 518 1.25 -30.83 -0.85
C SER A 518 1.77 -31.93 0.10
N ALA A 519 3.05 -32.29 -0.01
CA ALA A 519 3.68 -33.26 0.87
C ALA A 519 3.85 -32.74 2.31
N ARG A 520 4.16 -31.46 2.48
CA ARG A 520 4.40 -30.83 3.80
C ARG A 520 3.11 -30.42 4.51
N GLY A 521 2.07 -30.06 3.75
CA GLY A 521 0.84 -29.46 4.25
C GLY A 521 0.92 -27.96 4.48
N PRO A 522 -0.23 -27.28 4.72
CA PRO A 522 -0.33 -25.83 4.82
C PRO A 522 0.16 -25.26 6.17
N GLY A 523 0.63 -26.10 7.07
CA GLY A 523 0.98 -25.73 8.45
C GLY A 523 -0.21 -25.77 9.41
N LYS A 524 0.08 -25.92 10.71
CA LYS A 524 -0.92 -26.12 11.77
C LYS A 524 -1.95 -24.99 11.85
N PHE A 525 -1.52 -23.74 11.61
CA PHE A 525 -2.39 -22.56 11.70
C PHE A 525 -3.46 -22.57 10.59
N LEU A 526 -3.05 -22.80 9.34
CA LEU A 526 -3.95 -22.80 8.18
C LEU A 526 -4.81 -24.06 8.10
N LEU A 527 -4.28 -25.22 8.51
CA LEU A 527 -5.00 -26.49 8.48
C LEU A 527 -6.32 -26.43 9.25
N LYS A 528 -6.36 -25.73 10.38
CA LYS A 528 -7.58 -25.53 11.18
C LYS A 528 -8.60 -24.60 10.51
N ARG A 529 -8.13 -23.68 9.64
CA ARG A 529 -8.93 -22.59 9.07
C ARG A 529 -9.32 -22.81 7.61
N MET A 530 -8.71 -23.79 6.94
CA MET A 530 -8.99 -24.11 5.54
C MET A 530 -9.72 -25.44 5.38
N LYS A 531 -10.40 -25.60 4.25
CA LYS A 531 -11.00 -26.87 3.83
C LYS A 531 -9.93 -27.81 3.25
N SER A 532 -10.32 -29.05 2.94
CA SER A 532 -9.42 -30.08 2.38
C SER A 532 -8.78 -29.66 1.04
N ASN A 533 -9.46 -28.84 0.25
CA ASN A 533 -8.97 -28.33 -1.03
C ASN A 533 -8.10 -27.05 -0.93
N TRP A 534 -7.43 -26.85 0.19
CA TRP A 534 -6.60 -25.67 0.47
C TRP A 534 -5.50 -25.42 -0.59
N LEU A 535 -5.00 -26.45 -1.25
CA LEU A 535 -3.99 -26.35 -2.29
C LEU A 535 -4.50 -25.58 -3.53
N ASP A 536 -5.81 -25.60 -3.79
CA ASP A 536 -6.41 -24.86 -4.90
C ASP A 536 -6.30 -23.36 -4.72
N LEU A 537 -6.30 -22.87 -3.48
CA LEU A 537 -6.07 -21.45 -3.20
C LEU A 537 -4.64 -21.03 -3.60
N TYR A 538 -3.64 -21.87 -3.30
CA TYR A 538 -2.26 -21.61 -3.75
C TYR A 538 -2.14 -21.65 -5.28
N ARG A 539 -2.79 -22.59 -5.96
CA ARG A 539 -2.81 -22.65 -7.43
C ARG A 539 -3.40 -21.38 -8.04
N ARG A 540 -4.51 -20.88 -7.47
CA ARG A 540 -5.15 -19.64 -7.92
C ARG A 540 -4.29 -18.42 -7.61
N PHE A 541 -3.66 -18.37 -6.44
CA PHE A 541 -2.76 -17.30 -6.06
C PHE A 541 -1.55 -17.18 -6.99
N LEU A 542 -0.93 -18.32 -7.34
CA LEU A 542 0.20 -18.36 -8.29
C LEU A 542 -0.14 -17.82 -9.68
N LYS A 543 -1.40 -17.97 -10.10
CA LYS A 543 -1.93 -17.42 -11.36
C LYS A 543 -2.47 -16.00 -11.20
N GLY A 544 -2.69 -15.56 -9.97
CA GLY A 544 -3.28 -14.27 -9.65
C GLY A 544 -2.31 -13.10 -9.83
N HIS A 545 -2.86 -11.91 -10.06
CA HIS A 545 -2.11 -10.68 -10.34
C HIS A 545 -1.27 -10.18 -9.15
N ASN A 546 -1.55 -10.61 -7.93
CA ASN A 546 -0.82 -10.20 -6.74
C ASN A 546 0.48 -10.99 -6.51
N PHE A 547 0.59 -12.23 -7.04
CA PHE A 547 1.74 -13.09 -6.77
C PHE A 547 3.04 -12.56 -7.35
N LEU A 548 3.09 -12.34 -8.67
CA LEU A 548 4.34 -12.05 -9.38
C LEU A 548 4.99 -10.75 -8.93
N PRO A 549 4.28 -9.59 -8.84
CA PRO A 549 4.86 -8.34 -8.37
C PRO A 549 5.36 -8.42 -6.93
N TRP A 550 4.59 -9.07 -6.05
CA TRP A 550 4.99 -9.30 -4.67
C TRP A 550 6.25 -10.16 -4.57
N PHE A 551 6.29 -11.28 -5.30
CA PHE A 551 7.38 -12.23 -5.25
C PHE A 551 8.68 -11.64 -5.81
N GLN A 552 8.62 -10.96 -6.95
CA GLN A 552 9.76 -10.25 -7.55
C GLN A 552 10.32 -9.20 -6.59
N ARG A 553 9.44 -8.40 -5.97
CA ARG A 553 9.86 -7.40 -4.98
C ARG A 553 10.55 -8.04 -3.78
N LYS A 554 9.99 -9.14 -3.24
CA LYS A 554 10.61 -9.85 -2.12
C LYS A 554 11.99 -10.40 -2.49
N ARG A 555 12.16 -10.92 -3.70
CA ARG A 555 13.47 -11.38 -4.19
C ARG A 555 14.45 -10.23 -4.35
N ALA A 556 14.06 -9.13 -4.97
CA ALA A 556 14.92 -7.96 -5.15
C ALA A 556 15.43 -7.40 -3.80
N VAL A 557 14.54 -7.30 -2.82
CA VAL A 557 14.90 -6.89 -1.44
C VAL A 557 15.84 -7.92 -0.80
N ALA A 558 15.59 -9.20 -0.98
CA ALA A 558 16.44 -10.26 -0.43
C ALA A 558 17.84 -10.29 -1.07
N GLU A 559 17.95 -10.08 -2.37
CA GLU A 559 19.22 -9.95 -3.10
C GLU A 559 20.03 -8.74 -2.62
N GLN A 560 19.36 -7.60 -2.41
CA GLN A 560 19.99 -6.40 -1.86
C GLN A 560 20.50 -6.63 -0.42
N GLU A 561 19.69 -7.26 0.44
CA GLU A 561 20.10 -7.57 1.81
C GLU A 561 21.21 -8.64 1.85
N GLN A 562 21.16 -9.62 0.97
CA GLN A 562 22.24 -10.60 0.81
C GLN A 562 23.56 -9.92 0.45
N TYR A 563 23.52 -9.01 -0.52
CA TYR A 563 24.71 -8.20 -0.89
C TYR A 563 25.23 -7.39 0.31
N ARG A 564 24.33 -6.77 1.09
CA ARG A 564 24.67 -6.01 2.30
C ARG A 564 25.29 -6.89 3.40
N LEU A 565 24.74 -8.08 3.62
CA LEU A 565 25.26 -9.03 4.62
C LEU A 565 26.67 -9.51 4.22
N TRP A 566 26.90 -9.83 2.94
CA TRP A 566 28.20 -10.25 2.43
C TRP A 566 29.21 -9.10 2.47
N ARG A 567 28.81 -7.87 2.13
CA ARG A 567 29.66 -6.67 2.29
C ARG A 567 30.06 -6.48 3.77
N ARG A 568 29.12 -6.63 4.69
CA ARG A 568 29.41 -6.55 6.12
C ARG A 568 30.35 -7.65 6.61
N ALA A 569 30.21 -8.85 6.07
CA ALA A 569 31.10 -9.96 6.35
C ALA A 569 32.53 -9.68 5.86
N ARG A 570 32.70 -9.12 4.65
CA ARG A 570 34.01 -8.67 4.12
C ARG A 570 34.68 -7.64 5.03
N MET A 571 33.90 -6.66 5.51
CA MET A 571 34.43 -5.62 6.41
C MET A 571 34.92 -6.16 7.76
N ARG A 572 34.42 -7.31 8.19
CA ARG A 572 34.77 -7.96 9.46
C ARG A 572 35.82 -9.07 9.29
N ALA A 573 36.13 -9.43 8.07
CA ALA A 573 37.03 -10.54 7.80
C ALA A 573 38.49 -10.20 8.16
N ASP A 574 39.15 -11.18 8.79
CA ASP A 574 40.60 -11.18 8.95
C ASP A 574 41.22 -11.89 7.77
N ILE A 575 41.75 -11.09 6.84
CA ILE A 575 42.35 -11.60 5.59
C ILE A 575 43.57 -12.47 5.85
N GLN A 576 44.40 -12.16 6.87
CA GLN A 576 45.62 -12.92 7.18
C GLN A 576 45.27 -14.35 7.62
N HIS A 577 44.26 -14.48 8.48
CA HIS A 577 43.77 -15.77 8.92
C HIS A 577 43.13 -16.59 7.79
N LEU A 578 42.48 -15.93 6.82
CA LEU A 578 41.89 -16.60 5.66
C LEU A 578 42.99 -17.11 4.72
N ILE A 579 43.99 -16.28 4.37
CA ILE A 579 45.07 -16.63 3.45
C ILE A 579 45.91 -17.81 3.99
N SER A 580 46.16 -17.87 5.31
CA SER A 580 46.96 -18.93 5.93
C SER A 580 46.39 -20.35 5.72
N ARG A 581 45.12 -20.46 5.31
CA ARG A 581 44.42 -21.74 5.08
C ARG A 581 44.12 -22.04 3.61
N MET A 582 44.49 -21.13 2.72
CA MET A 582 44.19 -21.20 1.28
C MET A 582 45.37 -21.78 0.50
N SER A 583 45.06 -22.51 -0.55
CA SER A 583 46.01 -22.87 -1.58
C SER A 583 46.39 -21.65 -2.43
N GLU A 584 47.50 -21.73 -3.15
CA GLU A 584 47.95 -20.64 -4.01
C GLU A 584 46.90 -20.23 -5.06
N LEU A 585 46.18 -21.17 -5.64
CA LEU A 585 45.11 -20.90 -6.59
C LEU A 585 43.94 -20.14 -5.92
N GLU A 586 43.54 -20.54 -4.73
CA GLU A 586 42.49 -19.86 -3.96
C GLU A 586 42.89 -18.43 -3.56
N ILE A 587 44.19 -18.19 -3.32
CA ILE A 587 44.72 -16.84 -3.02
C ILE A 587 44.61 -15.95 -4.28
N VAL A 588 44.93 -16.48 -5.47
CA VAL A 588 44.74 -15.75 -6.74
C VAL A 588 43.28 -15.44 -7.01
N ASP A 589 42.37 -16.40 -6.78
CA ASP A 589 40.93 -16.18 -6.94
C ASP A 589 40.40 -15.15 -5.93
N THR A 590 40.92 -15.16 -4.71
CA THR A 590 40.57 -14.16 -3.68
C THR A 590 41.06 -12.77 -4.07
N PHE A 591 42.28 -12.65 -4.62
CA PHE A 591 42.78 -11.38 -5.17
C PHE A 591 41.84 -10.82 -6.24
N ASN A 592 41.48 -11.62 -7.22
CA ASN A 592 40.58 -11.23 -8.31
C ASN A 592 39.19 -10.86 -7.80
N ALA A 593 38.71 -11.53 -6.76
CA ALA A 593 37.41 -11.21 -6.14
C ALA A 593 37.44 -9.87 -5.39
N ILE A 594 38.51 -9.61 -4.61
CA ILE A 594 38.68 -8.32 -3.89
C ILE A 594 38.81 -7.17 -4.90
N GLU A 595 39.58 -7.34 -5.97
CA GLU A 595 39.74 -6.37 -7.06
C GLU A 595 38.37 -6.00 -7.65
N ARG A 596 37.55 -6.99 -8.03
CA ARG A 596 36.19 -6.77 -8.54
C ARG A 596 35.32 -5.98 -7.59
N HIS A 597 35.32 -6.35 -6.29
CA HIS A 597 34.55 -5.64 -5.28
C HIS A 597 35.02 -4.21 -5.07
N LEU A 598 36.34 -3.98 -5.07
CA LEU A 598 36.94 -2.65 -4.95
C LEU A 598 36.54 -1.75 -6.14
N LEU A 599 36.67 -2.25 -7.36
CA LEU A 599 36.25 -1.52 -8.57
C LEU A 599 34.73 -1.20 -8.53
N GLY A 600 33.90 -2.13 -8.10
CA GLY A 600 32.47 -1.92 -7.93
C GLY A 600 32.11 -0.86 -6.88
N GLU A 601 32.85 -0.80 -5.77
CA GLU A 601 32.66 0.25 -4.75
C GLU A 601 33.17 1.62 -5.21
N LEU A 602 34.29 1.67 -5.94
CA LEU A 602 34.82 2.90 -6.51
C LEU A 602 33.89 3.51 -7.58
N GLN A 603 33.23 2.69 -8.38
CA GLN A 603 32.22 3.16 -9.33
C GLN A 603 30.97 3.74 -8.63
N LYS A 604 30.58 3.20 -7.48
CA LYS A 604 29.47 3.70 -6.68
C LYS A 604 29.81 4.97 -5.89
N SER A 605 31.08 5.17 -5.52
CA SER A 605 31.51 6.31 -4.70
C SER A 605 31.50 7.66 -5.44
N THR A 606 31.22 7.68 -6.75
CA THR A 606 30.92 8.91 -7.49
C THR A 606 29.52 9.47 -7.14
N ASP A 607 28.66 8.68 -6.50
CA ASP A 607 27.34 9.05 -5.99
C ASP A 607 27.36 8.98 -4.46
N ILE A 608 27.66 10.10 -3.84
CA ILE A 608 27.54 10.54 -2.43
C ILE A 608 27.01 9.48 -1.43
N GLU A 609 27.90 8.66 -0.86
CA GLU A 609 27.61 7.95 0.40
C GLU A 609 28.86 7.91 1.31
N ALA A 610 28.73 8.47 2.51
CA ALA A 610 29.78 8.55 3.53
C ALA A 610 30.34 7.19 4.03
N GLY A 611 29.69 6.07 3.69
CA GLY A 611 30.12 4.71 4.03
C GLY A 611 31.03 4.04 3.02
N SER A 612 31.17 4.58 1.80
CA SER A 612 31.95 3.97 0.73
C SER A 612 33.45 4.09 0.94
N GLY A 613 33.92 5.19 1.54
CA GLY A 613 35.34 5.44 1.79
C GLY A 613 36.00 4.38 2.69
N ALA A 614 35.40 4.04 3.82
CA ALA A 614 35.92 3.03 4.75
C ALA A 614 35.95 1.63 4.12
N THR A 615 34.94 1.30 3.28
CA THR A 615 34.91 0.01 2.56
C THR A 615 36.02 -0.07 1.50
N CYS A 616 36.23 1.00 0.74
CA CYS A 616 37.31 1.06 -0.23
C CYS A 616 38.69 0.97 0.43
N SER A 617 38.91 1.62 1.59
CA SER A 617 40.16 1.52 2.36
C SER A 617 40.42 0.09 2.80
N LYS A 618 39.42 -0.56 3.43
CA LYS A 618 39.54 -1.96 3.86
C LYS A 618 39.83 -2.91 2.72
N LEU A 619 39.10 -2.79 1.59
CA LEU A 619 39.32 -3.65 0.43
C LEU A 619 40.74 -3.45 -0.21
N ARG A 620 41.27 -2.22 -0.16
CA ARG A 620 42.67 -1.96 -0.61
C ARG A 620 43.70 -2.61 0.30
N GLU A 621 43.54 -2.47 1.60
CA GLU A 621 44.38 -3.10 2.62
C GLU A 621 44.39 -4.62 2.42
N ASP A 622 43.20 -5.22 2.23
CA ASP A 622 43.06 -6.65 1.98
C ASP A 622 43.69 -7.08 0.65
N LEU A 623 43.48 -6.29 -0.42
CA LEU A 623 44.09 -6.54 -1.72
C LEU A 623 45.61 -6.55 -1.64
N GLN A 624 46.20 -5.57 -0.92
CA GLN A 624 47.66 -5.48 -0.74
C GLN A 624 48.18 -6.62 0.12
N ALA A 625 47.44 -7.00 1.18
CA ALA A 625 47.81 -8.14 2.01
C ALA A 625 47.85 -9.45 1.21
N VAL A 626 46.87 -9.69 0.35
CA VAL A 626 46.82 -10.86 -0.54
C VAL A 626 47.97 -10.81 -1.57
N PHE A 627 48.21 -9.65 -2.20
CA PHE A 627 49.27 -9.46 -3.18
C PHE A 627 50.64 -9.80 -2.60
N ASN A 628 50.94 -9.38 -1.36
CA ASN A 628 52.23 -9.59 -0.71
C ASN A 628 52.54 -11.07 -0.40
N VAL A 629 51.53 -11.92 -0.32
CA VAL A 629 51.68 -13.36 -0.04
C VAL A 629 51.84 -14.18 -1.33
N LEU A 630 51.45 -13.61 -2.49
CA LEU A 630 51.61 -14.29 -3.78
C LEU A 630 53.06 -14.51 -4.17
N PRO A 631 53.41 -15.60 -4.91
CA PRO A 631 54.71 -15.81 -5.50
C PRO A 631 55.15 -14.66 -6.42
N LYS A 632 56.45 -14.37 -6.46
CA LYS A 632 57.00 -13.21 -7.19
C LYS A 632 56.72 -13.22 -8.69
N ASP A 633 56.67 -14.38 -9.31
CA ASP A 633 56.33 -14.56 -10.72
C ASP A 633 54.85 -14.18 -10.99
N ILE A 634 53.95 -14.57 -10.11
CA ILE A 634 52.52 -14.18 -10.18
C ILE A 634 52.37 -12.69 -9.92
N GLN A 635 53.09 -12.12 -8.92
CA GLN A 635 53.09 -10.69 -8.68
C GLN A 635 53.51 -9.89 -9.92
N GLN A 636 54.57 -10.31 -10.59
CA GLN A 636 55.04 -9.67 -11.83
C GLN A 636 54.00 -9.77 -12.94
N LEU A 637 53.39 -10.93 -13.13
CA LEU A 637 52.33 -11.13 -14.10
C LEU A 637 51.11 -10.21 -13.85
N MET A 638 50.70 -10.05 -12.59
CA MET A 638 49.61 -9.18 -12.23
C MET A 638 49.90 -7.70 -12.45
N LEU A 639 51.17 -7.26 -12.23
CA LEU A 639 51.59 -5.88 -12.45
C LEU A 639 51.78 -5.52 -13.94
N MET A 640 51.78 -6.49 -14.86
CA MET A 640 51.75 -6.21 -16.30
C MET A 640 50.45 -5.48 -16.74
N ASN A 641 49.38 -5.61 -15.99
CA ASN A 641 48.18 -4.83 -16.21
C ASN A 641 48.29 -3.46 -15.49
N PRO A 642 48.35 -2.33 -16.25
CA PRO A 642 48.55 -1.00 -15.68
C PRO A 642 47.44 -0.57 -14.72
N GLU A 643 46.22 -1.01 -14.93
CA GLU A 643 45.08 -0.71 -14.02
C GLU A 643 45.26 -1.41 -12.67
N ARG A 644 45.70 -2.67 -12.66
CA ARG A 644 46.02 -3.41 -11.44
C ARG A 644 47.22 -2.83 -10.70
N ALA A 645 48.26 -2.45 -11.46
CA ALA A 645 49.45 -1.81 -10.89
C ALA A 645 49.08 -0.51 -10.16
N ALA A 646 48.20 0.31 -10.73
CA ALA A 646 47.72 1.54 -10.11
C ALA A 646 46.88 1.27 -8.84
N LEU A 647 46.05 0.22 -8.82
CA LEU A 647 45.27 -0.16 -7.66
C LEU A 647 46.14 -0.64 -6.48
N VAL A 648 47.20 -1.36 -6.76
CA VAL A 648 48.09 -1.94 -5.75
C VAL A 648 49.17 -0.93 -5.28
N GLN A 649 49.70 -0.06 -6.18
CA GLN A 649 50.80 0.85 -5.85
C GLN A 649 50.38 2.25 -5.45
N ASP A 650 49.40 2.88 -6.11
CA ASP A 650 49.08 4.31 -5.93
C ASP A 650 47.75 4.59 -5.22
N GLY A 651 46.90 3.59 -5.05
CA GLY A 651 45.55 3.79 -4.46
C GLY A 651 44.66 4.78 -5.21
N LYS A 652 45.03 5.25 -6.41
CA LYS A 652 44.30 6.17 -7.28
C LYS A 652 43.81 5.47 -8.54
N LEU A 653 42.61 5.78 -8.95
CA LEU A 653 42.08 5.35 -10.25
C LEU A 653 42.89 5.98 -11.40
N PRO A 654 43.26 5.21 -12.42
CA PRO A 654 43.76 5.81 -13.65
C PRO A 654 42.69 6.70 -14.27
N PRO A 655 43.04 7.84 -14.89
CA PRO A 655 42.05 8.71 -15.54
C PRO A 655 41.33 7.90 -16.64
N LYS A 656 40.00 8.03 -16.70
CA LYS A 656 39.19 7.37 -17.74
C LYS A 656 39.76 7.69 -19.11
N SER A 657 40.31 6.68 -19.79
CA SER A 657 40.65 6.77 -21.21
C SER A 657 39.33 6.99 -21.98
N THR A 658 39.15 8.19 -22.47
CA THR A 658 38.13 8.51 -23.47
C THR A 658 38.45 7.72 -24.74
N ARG A 659 37.69 6.69 -25.00
CA ARG A 659 37.48 6.09 -26.31
C ARG A 659 36.00 6.08 -26.63
#